data_ca570ee21d4acd6fc724a3107e0d1dfa
#
_entry.id   ca570ee21d4acd6fc724a3107e0d1dfa
#
_cell.length_a   1.000
_cell.length_b   1.000
_cell.length_c   1.000
_cell.angle_alpha   90.00
_cell.angle_beta   90.00
_cell.angle_gamma   90.00
#
_symmetry.space_group_name_H-M   'P 1'
#
loop_
_entity.id
_entity.type
_entity.pdbx_description
1 polymer ?
#
loop_
_entity_poly.entity_id
_entity_poly.type
_entity_poly.pdbx_seq_one_letter_code
_entity_poly.pdbx_strand_id
1 'polypeptide(L)'
;MQPVNHPPKRLRFGVFEADPRLGELTKHGKRLPLQEQPFQLLAMLLERPGELVSREELRAKIWPHTIVDFDHGLNKAIGKIRDALGDSAENPRFIETVARRGYRFLADVAVVQDGPRRTAAGDLAVQADAGSLARPEAGTSSRRPPRVIAWRLFGFGLALVVAAALSWILYTSRNSAPTIRSLAVLPLKNLSGDVSQDYFTDGMTEELITQLGQISALRVISSTSVMLYKGVDKPLAEIARELSVQAVVEGSVLRSGGRVRITAQLIRVPADEQMWAQSYEGDLRDTLALQSKVAQAIAEQIRATLSRRQQAALRKPKTVSPDAYEAYLKGRYFWNKRTGDGLKKAIDYFSRAIETDPTYAEAYSGLADSYALSGDWEYGVLSPEDAFRQARAAATKALALDDSLGEAHTSLAFAFDLYAWDWAAAETEYKRAIELNPGYATAHHWYAWHLLVMGRNSEGIFELRRAENLDPLSLIISADLADALCIAHLYDESVRQSKKTLEMDPNFAVAHYELGQAFEQKHMHDEAIAEFQRAIELSGHSGAFDSNLAYVYAVSERKGEAENIVKDLQAQPDKNPSADANIALVYVGLGDHDQAMIWLNKAYEARFNPSILLRPAFDPLRSDARFGDLWRRLGLQR
;
A
#
# COMPACT_ATOMS: atom_id res chain seq x y z
N MET A 1 11.69 9.00 46.58
CA MET A 1 10.80 7.85 46.90
C MET A 1 10.73 7.00 45.65
N GLN A 2 11.36 5.83 45.69
CA GLN A 2 11.26 4.86 44.59
C GLN A 2 9.86 4.19 44.62
N PRO A 3 9.19 3.93 43.48
CA PRO A 3 7.93 3.20 43.49
C PRO A 3 8.22 1.74 43.86
N VAL A 4 7.49 1.24 44.86
CA VAL A 4 7.50 -0.15 45.30
C VAL A 4 6.87 -1.01 44.19
N ASN A 5 7.71 -1.81 43.57
CA ASN A 5 7.30 -2.74 42.50
C ASN A 5 6.59 -3.95 43.14
N HIS A 6 5.26 -3.91 43.23
CA HIS A 6 4.50 -5.09 43.63
C HIS A 6 4.49 -6.10 42.47
N PRO A 7 4.68 -7.41 42.73
CA PRO A 7 4.61 -8.41 41.67
C PRO A 7 3.22 -8.41 41.02
N PRO A 8 3.14 -8.55 39.68
CA PRO A 8 1.85 -8.53 38.97
C PRO A 8 0.94 -9.65 39.49
N LYS A 9 -0.28 -9.28 39.93
CA LYS A 9 -1.29 -10.17 40.50
C LYS A 9 -2.17 -10.72 39.37
N ARG A 10 -2.73 -11.92 39.54
CA ARG A 10 -3.76 -12.43 38.64
C ARG A 10 -5.00 -11.56 38.71
N LEU A 11 -5.60 -11.29 37.55
CA LEU A 11 -6.75 -10.42 37.40
C LEU A 11 -7.92 -11.24 36.88
N ARG A 12 -9.11 -11.12 37.51
CA ARG A 12 -10.34 -11.80 37.10
C ARG A 12 -11.37 -10.76 36.69
N PHE A 13 -12.02 -10.98 35.55
CA PHE A 13 -13.13 -10.17 35.06
C PHE A 13 -14.17 -11.06 34.36
N GLY A 14 -15.41 -11.01 34.83
CA GLY A 14 -16.45 -11.92 34.36
C GLY A 14 -16.04 -13.38 34.51
N VAL A 15 -15.98 -14.09 33.37
CA VAL A 15 -15.60 -15.52 33.30
C VAL A 15 -14.13 -15.74 32.91
N PHE A 16 -13.36 -14.67 32.82
CA PHE A 16 -11.98 -14.69 32.38
C PHE A 16 -11.01 -14.42 33.53
N GLU A 17 -9.81 -15.01 33.41
CA GLU A 17 -8.67 -14.72 34.27
C GLU A 17 -7.44 -14.45 33.42
N ALA A 18 -6.76 -13.33 33.69
CA ALA A 18 -5.50 -12.95 33.07
C ALA A 18 -4.35 -13.09 34.09
N ASP A 19 -3.28 -13.78 33.73
CA ASP A 19 -2.05 -13.87 34.51
C ASP A 19 -0.95 -13.09 33.80
N PRO A 20 -0.65 -11.84 34.21
CA PRO A 20 0.40 -11.02 33.57
C PRO A 20 1.81 -11.58 33.68
N ARG A 21 2.07 -12.50 34.63
CA ARG A 21 3.38 -13.14 34.82
C ARG A 21 3.64 -14.24 33.79
N LEU A 22 2.57 -14.92 33.38
CA LEU A 22 2.62 -16.02 32.42
C LEU A 22 2.26 -15.57 31.00
N GLY A 23 1.69 -14.38 30.84
CA GLY A 23 1.16 -13.91 29.57
C GLY A 23 -0.06 -14.71 29.10
N GLU A 24 -0.86 -15.24 30.05
CA GLU A 24 -1.93 -16.18 29.76
C GLU A 24 -3.30 -15.61 30.09
N LEU A 25 -4.24 -15.78 29.16
CA LEU A 25 -5.67 -15.53 29.35
C LEU A 25 -6.40 -16.87 29.41
N THR A 26 -7.27 -17.04 30.42
CA THR A 26 -8.08 -18.24 30.55
C THR A 26 -9.56 -17.91 30.66
N LYS A 27 -10.42 -18.80 30.19
CA LYS A 27 -11.89 -18.74 30.33
C LYS A 27 -12.36 -20.01 30.96
N HIS A 28 -13.01 -19.94 32.13
CA HIS A 28 -13.41 -21.12 32.94
C HIS A 28 -12.26 -22.11 33.13
N GLY A 29 -11.03 -21.61 33.36
CA GLY A 29 -9.84 -22.43 33.57
C GLY A 29 -9.22 -23.02 32.28
N LYS A 30 -9.80 -22.80 31.10
CA LYS A 30 -9.22 -23.20 29.81
C LYS A 30 -8.44 -22.04 29.19
N ARG A 31 -7.21 -22.31 28.79
CA ARG A 31 -6.33 -21.31 28.14
C ARG A 31 -6.90 -20.87 26.78
N LEU A 32 -6.97 -19.58 26.58
CA LEU A 32 -7.29 -18.95 25.29
C LEU A 32 -6.01 -18.53 24.57
N PRO A 33 -5.88 -18.81 23.26
CA PRO A 33 -4.72 -18.40 22.50
C PRO A 33 -4.76 -16.88 22.26
N LEU A 34 -3.89 -16.14 22.92
CA LEU A 34 -3.69 -14.72 22.69
C LEU A 34 -2.19 -14.47 22.51
N GLN A 35 -1.82 -13.74 21.44
CA GLN A 35 -0.42 -13.40 21.18
C GLN A 35 0.09 -12.39 22.21
N GLU A 36 1.42 -12.28 22.33
CA GLU A 36 2.07 -11.48 23.36
C GLU A 36 1.67 -9.99 23.34
N GLN A 37 1.71 -9.33 22.19
CA GLN A 37 1.33 -7.92 22.09
C GLN A 37 -0.13 -7.64 22.42
N PRO A 38 -1.15 -8.35 21.87
CA PRO A 38 -2.53 -8.25 22.32
C PRO A 38 -2.71 -8.53 23.81
N PHE A 39 -1.96 -9.48 24.38
CA PHE A 39 -2.04 -9.75 25.82
C PHE A 39 -1.48 -8.59 26.66
N GLN A 40 -0.35 -8.00 26.29
CA GLN A 40 0.23 -6.84 26.95
C GLN A 40 -0.74 -5.64 26.92
N LEU A 41 -1.41 -5.43 25.79
CA LEU A 41 -2.43 -4.40 25.64
C LEU A 41 -3.61 -4.64 26.57
N LEU A 42 -4.13 -5.89 26.63
CA LEU A 42 -5.19 -6.26 27.55
C LEU A 42 -4.77 -6.04 29.01
N ALA A 43 -3.55 -6.41 29.39
CA ALA A 43 -3.04 -6.22 30.75
C ALA A 43 -3.02 -4.73 31.14
N MET A 44 -2.61 -3.83 30.24
CA MET A 44 -2.65 -2.37 30.49
C MET A 44 -4.08 -1.87 30.72
N LEU A 45 -5.05 -2.34 29.95
CA LEU A 45 -6.45 -1.96 30.10
C LEU A 45 -7.04 -2.50 31.44
N LEU A 46 -6.62 -3.70 31.85
CA LEU A 46 -7.03 -4.32 33.10
C LEU A 46 -6.39 -3.70 34.36
N GLU A 47 -5.25 -3.02 34.21
CA GLU A 47 -4.61 -2.26 35.31
C GLU A 47 -5.42 -1.01 35.72
N ARG A 48 -6.23 -0.45 34.80
CA ARG A 48 -7.02 0.77 35.00
C ARG A 48 -8.46 0.61 34.50
N PRO A 49 -9.26 -0.28 35.10
CA PRO A 49 -10.63 -0.51 34.67
C PRO A 49 -11.47 0.78 34.82
N GLY A 50 -12.28 1.10 33.85
CA GLY A 50 -13.09 2.32 33.80
C GLY A 50 -12.35 3.57 33.34
N GLU A 51 -11.03 3.59 33.30
CA GLU A 51 -10.25 4.73 32.85
C GLU A 51 -9.97 4.66 31.34
N LEU A 52 -9.82 5.84 30.74
CA LEU A 52 -9.40 5.94 29.32
C LEU A 52 -7.88 5.78 29.24
N VAL A 53 -7.41 4.76 28.54
CA VAL A 53 -6.00 4.60 28.18
C VAL A 53 -5.83 5.18 26.78
N SER A 54 -5.01 6.22 26.66
CA SER A 54 -4.81 6.95 25.41
C SER A 54 -4.02 6.13 24.37
N ARG A 55 -4.17 6.48 23.09
CA ARG A 55 -3.41 5.85 22.01
C ARG A 55 -1.91 6.07 22.18
N GLU A 56 -1.51 7.24 22.66
CA GLU A 56 -0.13 7.62 22.91
C GLU A 56 0.48 6.77 24.04
N GLU A 57 -0.25 6.54 25.14
CA GLU A 57 0.21 5.68 26.24
C GLU A 57 0.40 4.22 25.78
N LEU A 58 -0.54 3.70 24.98
CA LEU A 58 -0.46 2.35 24.42
C LEU A 58 0.74 2.22 23.47
N ARG A 59 0.95 3.24 22.64
CA ARG A 59 2.10 3.32 21.74
C ARG A 59 3.42 3.30 22.50
N ALA A 60 3.58 4.20 23.45
CA ALA A 60 4.83 4.35 24.18
C ALA A 60 5.25 3.08 24.93
N LYS A 61 4.31 2.26 25.37
CA LYS A 61 4.59 1.06 26.18
C LYS A 61 4.71 -0.23 25.35
N ILE A 62 3.91 -0.39 24.28
CA ILE A 62 3.85 -1.66 23.53
C ILE A 62 4.63 -1.56 22.21
N TRP A 63 4.70 -0.36 21.61
CA TRP A 63 5.40 -0.10 20.34
C TRP A 63 6.40 1.07 20.47
N PRO A 64 7.35 1.06 21.42
CA PRO A 64 8.23 2.21 21.67
C PRO A 64 9.11 2.59 20.48
N HIS A 65 9.33 1.66 19.54
CA HIS A 65 10.18 1.85 18.36
C HIS A 65 9.41 1.81 17.04
N THR A 66 8.06 1.77 17.08
CA THR A 66 7.23 1.68 15.88
C THR A 66 6.61 3.03 15.59
N ILE A 67 7.06 3.69 14.53
CA ILE A 67 6.56 5.00 14.10
C ILE A 67 5.48 4.86 13.02
N VAL A 68 5.47 3.77 12.27
CA VAL A 68 4.58 3.55 11.13
C VAL A 68 3.63 2.40 11.41
N ASP A 69 2.34 2.60 11.07
CA ASP A 69 1.25 1.61 11.19
C ASP A 69 0.83 1.23 12.63
N PHE A 70 1.12 2.10 13.61
CA PHE A 70 0.68 1.91 15.00
C PHE A 70 -0.85 1.73 15.09
N ASP A 71 -1.63 2.57 14.40
CA ASP A 71 -3.10 2.54 14.46
C ASP A 71 -3.68 1.26 13.86
N HIS A 72 -3.10 0.76 12.79
CA HIS A 72 -3.49 -0.54 12.24
C HIS A 72 -3.10 -1.69 13.17
N GLY A 73 -1.87 -1.68 13.68
CA GLY A 73 -1.37 -2.65 14.66
C GLY A 73 -2.22 -2.66 15.94
N LEU A 74 -2.55 -1.48 16.47
CA LEU A 74 -3.39 -1.30 17.65
C LEU A 74 -4.82 -1.79 17.40
N ASN A 75 -5.45 -1.41 16.28
CA ASN A 75 -6.78 -1.84 15.91
C ASN A 75 -6.84 -3.38 15.72
N LYS A 76 -5.81 -3.97 15.08
CA LYS A 76 -5.67 -5.41 14.91
C LYS A 76 -5.49 -6.15 16.24
N ALA A 77 -4.70 -5.57 17.16
CA ALA A 77 -4.51 -6.14 18.49
C ALA A 77 -5.81 -6.09 19.31
N ILE A 78 -6.55 -4.97 19.27
CA ILE A 78 -7.87 -4.84 19.90
C ILE A 78 -8.87 -5.83 19.28
N GLY A 79 -8.89 -6.00 17.97
CA GLY A 79 -9.70 -7.00 17.28
C GLY A 79 -9.46 -8.40 17.83
N LYS A 80 -8.19 -8.83 17.95
CA LYS A 80 -7.81 -10.13 18.52
C LYS A 80 -8.24 -10.31 19.99
N ILE A 81 -8.18 -9.23 20.78
CA ILE A 81 -8.66 -9.28 22.17
C ILE A 81 -10.19 -9.44 22.19
N ARG A 82 -10.92 -8.68 21.37
CA ARG A 82 -12.37 -8.80 21.27
C ARG A 82 -12.80 -10.20 20.83
N ASP A 83 -12.14 -10.77 19.83
CA ASP A 83 -12.39 -12.14 19.37
C ASP A 83 -12.18 -13.15 20.51
N ALA A 84 -11.10 -13.03 21.29
CA ALA A 84 -10.81 -13.89 22.43
C ALA A 84 -11.83 -13.75 23.57
N LEU A 85 -12.35 -12.55 23.81
CA LEU A 85 -13.34 -12.25 24.84
C LEU A 85 -14.79 -12.50 24.37
N GLY A 86 -15.04 -12.64 23.07
CA GLY A 86 -16.38 -12.67 22.49
C GLY A 86 -17.07 -11.30 22.61
N ASP A 87 -16.32 -10.22 22.40
CA ASP A 87 -16.76 -8.83 22.50
C ASP A 87 -16.98 -8.21 21.11
N SER A 88 -17.79 -7.15 21.01
CA SER A 88 -18.08 -6.44 19.76
C SER A 88 -17.77 -4.95 19.87
N ALA A 89 -17.30 -4.35 18.78
CA ALA A 89 -17.06 -2.91 18.71
C ALA A 89 -18.34 -2.08 18.72
N GLU A 90 -19.44 -2.63 18.20
CA GLU A 90 -20.75 -1.96 18.09
C GLU A 90 -21.55 -2.01 19.39
N ASN A 91 -21.35 -3.08 20.20
CA ASN A 91 -21.98 -3.25 21.50
C ASN A 91 -20.95 -3.79 22.51
N PRO A 92 -20.01 -2.97 22.99
CA PRO A 92 -18.88 -3.40 23.79
C PRO A 92 -19.32 -3.81 25.20
N ARG A 93 -18.90 -5.01 25.61
CA ARG A 93 -19.10 -5.55 26.97
C ARG A 93 -17.83 -5.42 27.82
N PHE A 94 -16.67 -5.43 27.17
CA PHE A 94 -15.37 -5.41 27.84
C PHE A 94 -14.52 -4.23 27.38
N ILE A 95 -14.44 -3.93 26.07
CA ILE A 95 -13.55 -2.89 25.54
C ILE A 95 -14.33 -1.89 24.72
N GLU A 96 -14.52 -0.70 25.25
CA GLU A 96 -15.07 0.46 24.55
C GLU A 96 -13.98 1.16 23.71
N THR A 97 -14.33 1.54 22.48
CA THR A 97 -13.51 2.43 21.66
C THR A 97 -13.99 3.87 21.85
N VAL A 98 -13.15 4.71 22.44
CA VAL A 98 -13.39 6.17 22.49
C VAL A 98 -12.73 6.80 21.27
N ALA A 99 -13.57 7.20 20.29
CA ALA A 99 -13.12 7.65 18.97
C ALA A 99 -11.99 8.70 19.07
N ARG A 100 -10.91 8.49 18.34
CA ARG A 100 -9.70 9.32 18.27
C ARG A 100 -8.92 9.50 19.58
N ARG A 101 -9.38 8.96 20.72
CA ARG A 101 -8.75 9.16 22.03
C ARG A 101 -8.07 7.92 22.59
N GLY A 102 -8.68 6.73 22.46
CA GLY A 102 -8.12 5.50 23.03
C GLY A 102 -9.16 4.43 23.31
N TYR A 103 -8.89 3.63 24.33
CA TYR A 103 -9.75 2.50 24.73
C TYR A 103 -9.98 2.51 26.23
N ARG A 104 -11.13 1.95 26.66
CA ARG A 104 -11.53 1.84 28.06
C ARG A 104 -11.99 0.40 28.33
N PHE A 105 -11.58 -0.15 29.48
CA PHE A 105 -12.10 -1.44 29.94
C PHE A 105 -13.35 -1.21 30.78
N LEU A 106 -14.47 -1.89 30.43
CA LEU A 106 -15.79 -1.58 31.02
C LEU A 106 -16.15 -2.48 32.20
N ALA A 107 -15.63 -3.71 32.24
CA ALA A 107 -16.03 -4.67 33.27
C ALA A 107 -15.22 -4.51 34.56
N ASP A 108 -15.82 -4.87 35.71
CA ASP A 108 -15.13 -4.88 36.99
C ASP A 108 -14.00 -5.92 37.02
N VAL A 109 -12.85 -5.52 37.53
CA VAL A 109 -11.63 -6.33 37.61
C VAL A 109 -11.31 -6.62 39.09
N ALA A 110 -11.27 -7.89 39.45
CA ALA A 110 -10.91 -8.33 40.80
C ALA A 110 -9.50 -8.97 40.81
N VAL A 111 -8.73 -8.67 41.85
CA VAL A 111 -7.42 -9.29 42.08
C VAL A 111 -7.61 -10.66 42.73
N VAL A 112 -7.09 -11.72 42.12
CA VAL A 112 -7.10 -13.06 42.67
C VAL A 112 -5.86 -13.23 43.57
N GLN A 113 -6.07 -13.45 44.89
CA GLN A 113 -4.98 -13.79 45.80
C GLN A 113 -4.68 -15.30 45.68
N ASP A 114 -3.40 -15.63 45.44
CA ASP A 114 -2.94 -17.02 45.42
C ASP A 114 -3.10 -17.67 46.80
N GLY A 115 -4.17 -18.43 47.00
CA GLY A 115 -4.26 -19.42 48.07
C GLY A 115 -3.47 -20.68 47.68
N PRO A 116 -3.00 -21.51 48.65
CA PRO A 116 -2.09 -22.62 48.35
C PRO A 116 -2.74 -23.65 47.39
N ARG A 117 -1.99 -23.98 46.33
CA ARG A 117 -2.32 -25.03 45.36
C ARG A 117 -2.57 -26.36 46.07
N ARG A 118 -3.80 -26.89 46.06
CA ARG A 118 -4.06 -28.31 46.32
C ARG A 118 -3.67 -29.11 45.07
N THR A 119 -2.55 -29.78 45.17
CA THR A 119 -2.18 -30.89 44.28
C THR A 119 -3.09 -32.06 44.53
N ALA A 120 -3.75 -32.53 43.49
CA ALA A 120 -4.50 -33.81 43.55
C ALA A 120 -3.50 -34.95 43.36
N ALA A 121 -3.34 -35.75 44.41
CA ALA A 121 -2.92 -37.15 44.30
C ALA A 121 -3.23 -37.87 45.60
N GLY A 122 -3.98 -38.94 45.52
CA GLY A 122 -3.81 -40.18 46.31
C GLY A 122 -4.58 -40.35 47.60
N ASP A 123 -5.54 -41.21 47.52
CA ASP A 123 -5.81 -42.39 48.38
C ASP A 123 -6.31 -42.27 49.83
N LEU A 124 -7.49 -42.89 49.97
CA LEU A 124 -7.89 -43.94 50.90
C LEU A 124 -7.93 -43.70 52.42
N ALA A 125 -9.12 -43.97 52.91
CA ALA A 125 -9.47 -44.82 54.08
C ALA A 125 -9.85 -44.15 55.40
N VAL A 126 -11.06 -44.50 55.79
CA VAL A 126 -11.49 -45.23 57.03
C VAL A 126 -11.96 -44.43 58.23
N GLN A 127 -13.23 -44.79 58.56
CA GLN A 127 -13.91 -44.98 59.88
C GLN A 127 -14.26 -43.73 60.71
N ALA A 128 -15.56 -43.66 60.98
CA ALA A 128 -16.43 -44.18 62.03
C ALA A 128 -16.42 -43.26 63.27
N ASP A 129 -17.48 -42.79 63.81
CA ASP A 129 -18.43 -43.46 64.66
C ASP A 129 -19.50 -42.48 65.20
N ALA A 130 -20.68 -42.98 65.26
CA ALA A 130 -21.69 -43.10 66.33
C ALA A 130 -22.37 -41.85 66.93
N GLY A 131 -23.65 -41.97 66.90
CA GLY A 131 -24.58 -41.71 68.01
C GLY A 131 -25.53 -40.52 67.76
N SER A 132 -26.79 -40.60 67.90
CA SER A 132 -27.81 -41.46 68.50
C SER A 132 -29.15 -40.72 68.41
N LEU A 133 -30.22 -41.48 68.08
CA LEU A 133 -31.63 -41.40 68.57
C LEU A 133 -32.48 -40.13 68.27
N ALA A 134 -33.57 -40.17 67.56
CA ALA A 134 -34.88 -40.67 67.93
C ALA A 134 -35.92 -40.55 66.81
N ARG A 135 -36.74 -41.53 66.63
CA ARG A 135 -38.03 -41.63 65.92
C ARG A 135 -39.16 -41.27 66.89
N PRO A 136 -40.50 -41.20 66.53
CA PRO A 136 -41.18 -41.41 65.23
C PRO A 136 -42.22 -40.28 64.95
N GLU A 137 -42.95 -40.25 63.88
CA GLU A 137 -44.21 -40.90 63.53
C GLU A 137 -44.78 -40.39 62.14
N ALA A 138 -45.51 -41.28 61.61
CA ALA A 138 -46.28 -41.50 60.44
C ALA A 138 -47.20 -40.39 59.94
N GLY A 139 -47.37 -40.34 58.58
CA GLY A 139 -48.45 -39.65 57.93
C GLY A 139 -48.43 -39.79 56.39
N THR A 140 -49.02 -40.91 55.92
CA THR A 140 -49.77 -41.15 54.65
C THR A 140 -49.45 -40.41 53.35
N SER A 141 -48.97 -41.18 52.39
CA SER A 141 -49.32 -41.34 50.97
C SER A 141 -49.76 -40.14 50.11
N SER A 142 -49.01 -39.82 49.06
CA SER A 142 -49.55 -39.82 47.69
C SER A 142 -48.42 -39.93 46.67
N ARG A 143 -48.46 -40.93 45.82
CA ARG A 143 -47.54 -41.18 44.71
C ARG A 143 -47.77 -40.15 43.60
N ARG A 144 -46.72 -39.40 43.23
CA ARG A 144 -46.60 -38.82 41.90
C ARG A 144 -45.25 -39.26 41.31
N PRO A 145 -45.19 -39.60 39.99
CA PRO A 145 -43.98 -40.16 39.37
C PRO A 145 -42.89 -39.09 39.14
N PRO A 146 -41.63 -39.52 39.08
CA PRO A 146 -40.49 -38.59 39.05
C PRO A 146 -40.35 -37.86 37.69
N ARG A 147 -40.43 -36.53 37.71
CA ARG A 147 -40.21 -35.62 36.61
C ARG A 147 -38.72 -35.51 36.18
N VAL A 148 -37.84 -36.37 36.62
CA VAL A 148 -36.38 -36.28 36.42
C VAL A 148 -35.94 -36.84 35.07
N ILE A 149 -36.75 -37.64 34.36
CA ILE A 149 -36.37 -38.24 33.07
C ILE A 149 -36.54 -37.26 31.91
N ALA A 150 -37.51 -36.35 31.97
CA ALA A 150 -37.75 -35.39 30.88
C ALA A 150 -36.62 -34.34 30.71
N TRP A 151 -35.97 -33.93 31.80
CA TRP A 151 -34.87 -32.94 31.74
C TRP A 151 -33.57 -33.55 31.22
N ARG A 152 -33.33 -34.85 31.42
CA ARG A 152 -32.14 -35.52 30.86
C ARG A 152 -32.26 -35.74 29.35
N LEU A 153 -33.46 -35.99 28.84
CA LEU A 153 -33.71 -36.11 27.39
C LEU A 153 -33.65 -34.75 26.69
N PHE A 154 -34.09 -33.67 27.35
CA PHE A 154 -33.99 -32.30 26.83
C PHE A 154 -32.54 -31.82 26.80
N GLY A 155 -31.73 -32.12 27.81
CA GLY A 155 -30.30 -31.84 27.86
C GLY A 155 -29.50 -32.58 26.79
N PHE A 156 -29.87 -33.85 26.49
CA PHE A 156 -29.22 -34.65 25.47
C PHE A 156 -29.59 -34.19 24.04
N GLY A 157 -30.83 -33.77 23.84
CA GLY A 157 -31.30 -33.18 22.58
C GLY A 157 -30.60 -31.85 22.28
N LEU A 158 -30.46 -30.98 23.27
CA LEU A 158 -29.75 -29.70 23.14
C LEU A 158 -28.25 -29.91 22.89
N ALA A 159 -27.62 -30.86 23.56
CA ALA A 159 -26.21 -31.20 23.34
C ALA A 159 -25.95 -31.75 21.92
N LEU A 160 -26.88 -32.56 21.37
CA LEU A 160 -26.80 -33.05 19.98
C LEU A 160 -26.99 -31.93 18.95
N VAL A 161 -27.90 -30.97 19.18
CA VAL A 161 -28.11 -29.83 18.33
C VAL A 161 -26.88 -28.90 18.35
N VAL A 162 -26.31 -28.67 19.54
CA VAL A 162 -25.08 -27.88 19.68
C VAL A 162 -23.87 -28.57 19.01
N ALA A 163 -23.75 -29.90 19.17
CA ALA A 163 -22.71 -30.68 18.50
C ALA A 163 -22.88 -30.69 16.97
N ALA A 164 -24.13 -30.81 16.48
CA ALA A 164 -24.44 -30.72 15.05
C ALA A 164 -24.16 -29.31 14.50
N ALA A 165 -24.53 -28.26 15.23
CA ALA A 165 -24.24 -26.88 14.85
C ALA A 165 -22.72 -26.59 14.87
N LEU A 166 -22.00 -27.07 15.89
CA LEU A 166 -20.53 -26.96 15.93
C LEU A 166 -19.86 -27.77 14.81
N SER A 167 -20.34 -28.97 14.53
CA SER A 167 -19.87 -29.81 13.42
C SER A 167 -20.15 -29.12 12.07
N TRP A 168 -21.32 -28.51 11.92
CA TRP A 168 -21.68 -27.73 10.73
C TRP A 168 -20.81 -26.48 10.58
N ILE A 169 -20.57 -25.74 11.66
CA ILE A 169 -19.66 -24.57 11.66
C ILE A 169 -18.23 -25.00 11.37
N LEU A 170 -17.74 -26.07 11.97
CA LEU A 170 -16.41 -26.64 11.71
C LEU A 170 -16.29 -27.19 10.28
N TYR A 171 -17.33 -27.81 9.77
CA TYR A 171 -17.39 -28.32 8.40
C TYR A 171 -17.41 -27.16 7.38
N THR A 172 -18.23 -26.13 7.61
CA THR A 172 -18.28 -24.96 6.74
C THR A 172 -17.00 -24.11 6.84
N SER A 173 -16.40 -23.96 8.02
CA SER A 173 -15.12 -23.24 8.17
C SER A 173 -13.93 -24.01 7.58
N ARG A 174 -13.94 -25.34 7.62
CA ARG A 174 -12.93 -26.19 6.97
C ARG A 174 -13.06 -26.25 5.45
N ASN A 175 -14.30 -26.13 4.93
CA ASN A 175 -14.58 -26.16 3.49
C ASN A 175 -14.63 -24.77 2.85
N SER A 176 -14.48 -23.69 3.60
CA SER A 176 -14.27 -22.36 3.05
C SER A 176 -12.83 -22.31 2.51
N ALA A 177 -12.64 -22.64 1.24
CA ALA A 177 -11.37 -22.39 0.58
C ALA A 177 -10.96 -20.93 0.83
N PRO A 178 -9.71 -20.66 1.26
CA PRO A 178 -9.28 -19.31 1.56
C PRO A 178 -9.50 -18.43 0.33
N THR A 179 -10.20 -17.31 0.51
CA THR A 179 -10.40 -16.31 -0.55
C THR A 179 -9.06 -15.73 -0.94
N ILE A 180 -8.74 -15.76 -2.23
CA ILE A 180 -7.53 -15.14 -2.77
C ILE A 180 -7.72 -13.62 -2.74
N ARG A 181 -6.77 -12.92 -2.12
CA ARG A 181 -6.78 -11.45 -1.95
C ARG A 181 -5.61 -10.77 -2.66
N SER A 182 -4.67 -11.54 -3.21
CA SER A 182 -3.52 -11.00 -3.95
C SER A 182 -3.18 -11.92 -5.12
N LEU A 183 -2.92 -11.31 -6.28
CA LEU A 183 -2.75 -11.95 -7.57
C LEU A 183 -1.65 -11.28 -8.37
N ALA A 184 -0.84 -12.08 -9.07
CA ALA A 184 0.01 -11.62 -10.15
C ALA A 184 -0.44 -12.26 -11.47
N VAL A 185 -0.57 -11.47 -12.52
CA VAL A 185 -0.74 -11.96 -13.89
C VAL A 185 0.62 -11.92 -14.55
N LEU A 186 1.26 -13.07 -14.74
CA LEU A 186 2.58 -13.13 -15.37
C LEU A 186 2.48 -12.84 -16.87
N PRO A 187 3.59 -12.39 -17.50
CA PRO A 187 3.61 -12.12 -18.93
C PRO A 187 3.11 -13.31 -19.73
N LEU A 188 2.06 -13.10 -20.53
CA LEU A 188 1.50 -14.14 -21.37
C LEU A 188 2.52 -14.55 -22.44
N LYS A 189 2.67 -15.87 -22.68
CA LYS A 189 3.63 -16.40 -23.66
C LYS A 189 3.12 -16.19 -25.09
N ASN A 190 3.95 -15.62 -25.95
CA ASN A 190 3.67 -15.50 -27.38
C ASN A 190 3.91 -16.86 -28.07
N LEU A 191 2.84 -17.51 -28.55
CA LEU A 191 2.90 -18.79 -29.26
C LEU A 191 2.88 -18.64 -30.78
N SER A 192 2.87 -17.42 -31.34
CA SER A 192 2.89 -17.19 -32.79
C SER A 192 4.24 -17.54 -33.44
N GLY A 193 5.32 -17.62 -32.65
CA GLY A 193 6.69 -17.78 -33.15
C GLY A 193 7.28 -16.50 -33.76
N ASP A 194 6.54 -15.40 -33.79
CA ASP A 194 6.94 -14.11 -34.34
C ASP A 194 7.15 -13.10 -33.20
N VAL A 195 8.41 -12.77 -32.90
CA VAL A 195 8.80 -11.80 -31.87
C VAL A 195 8.20 -10.40 -32.14
N SER A 196 7.93 -10.07 -33.40
CA SER A 196 7.30 -8.77 -33.74
C SER A 196 5.89 -8.63 -33.16
N GLN A 197 5.26 -9.72 -32.68
CA GLN A 197 3.96 -9.75 -32.03
C GLN A 197 4.02 -9.71 -30.49
N ASP A 198 5.20 -9.59 -29.91
CA ASP A 198 5.34 -9.53 -28.44
C ASP A 198 4.56 -8.35 -27.82
N TYR A 199 4.49 -7.20 -28.51
CA TYR A 199 3.68 -6.06 -28.06
C TYR A 199 2.21 -6.45 -27.84
N PHE A 200 1.69 -7.40 -28.61
CA PHE A 200 0.30 -7.86 -28.51
C PHE A 200 0.08 -8.67 -27.23
N THR A 201 1.00 -9.58 -26.90
CA THR A 201 0.90 -10.38 -25.66
C THR A 201 1.17 -9.56 -24.42
N ASP A 202 2.13 -8.63 -24.47
CA ASP A 202 2.45 -7.74 -23.38
C ASP A 202 1.28 -6.79 -23.08
N GLY A 203 0.70 -6.19 -24.11
CA GLY A 203 -0.47 -5.32 -23.96
C GLY A 203 -1.72 -6.09 -23.46
N MET A 204 -1.90 -7.35 -23.86
CA MET A 204 -2.95 -8.18 -23.30
C MET A 204 -2.74 -8.51 -21.83
N THR A 205 -1.51 -8.74 -21.42
CA THR A 205 -1.15 -8.93 -20.01
C THR A 205 -1.50 -7.69 -19.19
N GLU A 206 -1.10 -6.52 -19.68
CA GLU A 206 -1.37 -5.24 -19.03
C GLU A 206 -2.87 -4.94 -18.91
N GLU A 207 -3.64 -5.16 -19.98
CA GLU A 207 -5.09 -4.96 -19.96
C GLU A 207 -5.80 -5.88 -18.94
N LEU A 208 -5.36 -7.15 -18.83
CA LEU A 208 -5.88 -8.06 -17.79
C LEU A 208 -5.55 -7.56 -16.39
N ILE A 209 -4.34 -7.05 -16.16
CA ILE A 209 -3.95 -6.44 -14.89
C ILE A 209 -4.83 -5.23 -14.58
N THR A 210 -5.04 -4.34 -15.53
CA THR A 210 -5.88 -3.15 -15.39
C THR A 210 -7.32 -3.52 -15.05
N GLN A 211 -7.93 -4.47 -15.76
CA GLN A 211 -9.30 -4.90 -15.49
C GLN A 211 -9.46 -5.58 -14.13
N LEU A 212 -8.50 -6.42 -13.73
CA LEU A 212 -8.52 -7.06 -12.42
C LEU A 212 -8.19 -6.07 -11.29
N GLY A 213 -7.37 -5.05 -11.56
CA GLY A 213 -7.02 -3.97 -10.63
C GLY A 213 -8.21 -3.11 -10.19
N GLN A 214 -9.27 -3.06 -11.01
CA GLN A 214 -10.54 -2.38 -10.64
C GLN A 214 -11.30 -3.10 -9.52
N ILE A 215 -10.93 -4.35 -9.17
CA ILE A 215 -11.58 -5.14 -8.12
C ILE A 215 -11.00 -4.73 -6.76
N SER A 216 -11.70 -3.90 -6.01
CA SER A 216 -11.23 -3.32 -4.74
C SER A 216 -10.86 -4.35 -3.66
N ALA A 217 -11.44 -5.57 -3.72
CA ALA A 217 -11.14 -6.65 -2.79
C ALA A 217 -9.87 -7.44 -3.16
N LEU A 218 -9.24 -7.15 -4.31
CA LEU A 218 -8.12 -7.88 -4.88
C LEU A 218 -6.91 -6.96 -5.06
N ARG A 219 -5.78 -7.31 -4.47
CA ARG A 219 -4.49 -6.70 -4.77
C ARG A 219 -3.90 -7.38 -6.01
N VAL A 220 -3.82 -6.67 -7.13
CA VAL A 220 -3.19 -7.12 -8.36
C VAL A 220 -1.84 -6.45 -8.51
N ILE A 221 -0.81 -7.23 -8.82
CA ILE A 221 0.54 -6.70 -9.04
C ILE A 221 0.61 -5.96 -10.37
N SER A 222 1.24 -4.79 -10.37
CA SER A 222 1.45 -3.93 -11.53
C SER A 222 2.20 -4.64 -12.66
N SER A 223 1.94 -4.22 -13.90
CA SER A 223 2.63 -4.72 -15.09
C SER A 223 4.15 -4.48 -15.02
N THR A 224 4.60 -3.38 -14.43
CA THR A 224 6.03 -3.05 -14.26
C THR A 224 6.78 -4.15 -13.54
N SER A 225 6.26 -4.60 -12.38
CA SER A 225 6.89 -5.69 -11.60
C SER A 225 6.80 -7.05 -12.30
N VAL A 226 5.65 -7.39 -12.88
CA VAL A 226 5.50 -8.72 -13.48
C VAL A 226 6.29 -8.88 -14.79
N MET A 227 6.48 -7.81 -15.57
CA MET A 227 7.23 -7.85 -16.82
C MET A 227 8.72 -8.17 -16.62
N LEU A 228 9.27 -7.99 -15.42
CA LEU A 228 10.63 -8.43 -15.09
C LEU A 228 10.80 -9.96 -15.17
N TYR A 229 9.70 -10.72 -15.13
CA TYR A 229 9.72 -12.18 -15.28
C TYR A 229 9.50 -12.66 -16.72
N LYS A 230 9.44 -11.74 -17.71
CA LYS A 230 9.29 -12.12 -19.11
C LYS A 230 10.51 -12.88 -19.59
N GLY A 231 10.32 -14.15 -19.99
CA GLY A 231 11.38 -15.02 -20.46
C GLY A 231 12.32 -15.55 -19.36
N VAL A 232 12.00 -15.30 -18.10
CA VAL A 232 12.77 -15.81 -16.96
C VAL A 232 12.26 -17.20 -16.58
N ASP A 233 13.18 -18.16 -16.49
CA ASP A 233 12.87 -19.52 -16.01
C ASP A 233 13.08 -19.58 -14.48
N LYS A 234 12.01 -19.30 -13.75
CA LYS A 234 12.00 -19.23 -12.28
C LYS A 234 10.79 -19.96 -11.72
N PRO A 235 10.93 -20.75 -10.62
CA PRO A 235 9.79 -21.44 -10.02
C PRO A 235 8.69 -20.46 -9.56
N LEU A 236 7.42 -20.79 -9.85
CA LEU A 236 6.26 -19.94 -9.48
C LEU A 236 6.20 -19.61 -8.00
N ALA A 237 6.57 -20.57 -7.13
CA ALA A 237 6.59 -20.35 -5.69
C ALA A 237 7.61 -19.27 -5.28
N GLU A 238 8.69 -19.11 -6.01
CA GLU A 238 9.70 -18.07 -5.78
C GLU A 238 9.20 -16.72 -6.28
N ILE A 239 8.65 -16.65 -7.50
CA ILE A 239 8.02 -15.44 -8.05
C ILE A 239 6.91 -14.95 -7.11
N ALA A 240 6.05 -15.85 -6.67
CA ALA A 240 4.96 -15.50 -5.76
C ALA A 240 5.43 -14.98 -4.40
N ARG A 241 6.55 -15.48 -3.89
CA ARG A 241 7.17 -14.99 -2.66
C ARG A 241 7.74 -13.58 -2.85
N GLU A 242 8.45 -13.33 -3.96
CA GLU A 242 9.01 -12.01 -4.29
C GLU A 242 7.92 -10.97 -4.48
N LEU A 243 6.84 -11.31 -5.18
CA LEU A 243 5.68 -10.45 -5.38
C LEU A 243 4.70 -10.46 -4.19
N SER A 244 4.93 -11.31 -3.19
CA SER A 244 4.08 -11.48 -2.01
C SER A 244 2.61 -11.73 -2.37
N VAL A 245 2.35 -12.65 -3.33
CA VAL A 245 0.99 -12.99 -3.81
C VAL A 245 0.55 -14.38 -3.37
N GLN A 246 -0.77 -14.60 -3.34
CA GLN A 246 -1.42 -15.87 -2.98
C GLN A 246 -1.76 -16.73 -4.20
N ALA A 247 -1.84 -16.10 -5.37
CA ALA A 247 -2.11 -16.79 -6.62
C ALA A 247 -1.41 -16.10 -7.78
N VAL A 248 -1.21 -16.89 -8.84
CA VAL A 248 -0.59 -16.45 -10.10
C VAL A 248 -1.49 -16.86 -11.25
N VAL A 249 -1.67 -15.95 -12.20
CA VAL A 249 -2.23 -16.26 -13.52
C VAL A 249 -1.07 -16.42 -14.50
N GLU A 250 -1.03 -17.56 -15.15
CA GLU A 250 -0.16 -17.82 -16.29
C GLU A 250 -0.98 -18.05 -17.54
N GLY A 251 -0.38 -17.85 -18.70
CA GLY A 251 -1.09 -18.12 -19.94
C GLY A 251 -0.26 -17.93 -21.18
N SER A 252 -0.94 -18.01 -22.30
CA SER A 252 -0.34 -17.82 -23.61
C SER A 252 -1.36 -17.23 -24.58
N VAL A 253 -0.85 -16.56 -25.60
CA VAL A 253 -1.63 -16.01 -26.69
C VAL A 253 -1.09 -16.54 -28.00
N LEU A 254 -1.99 -17.04 -28.84
CA LEU A 254 -1.73 -17.43 -30.22
C LEU A 254 -2.57 -16.53 -31.16
N ARG A 255 -1.89 -15.70 -31.95
CA ARG A 255 -2.53 -14.95 -33.05
C ARG A 255 -2.16 -15.59 -34.37
N SER A 256 -3.15 -15.99 -35.17
CA SER A 256 -2.96 -16.59 -36.49
C SER A 256 -4.18 -16.34 -37.37
N GLY A 257 -3.98 -15.89 -38.60
CA GLY A 257 -5.01 -15.80 -39.61
C GLY A 257 -6.23 -14.93 -39.24
N GLY A 258 -6.05 -13.86 -38.47
CA GLY A 258 -7.13 -12.98 -38.01
C GLY A 258 -7.90 -13.51 -36.79
N ARG A 259 -7.46 -14.64 -36.20
CA ARG A 259 -8.02 -15.24 -34.99
C ARG A 259 -7.03 -15.10 -33.81
N VAL A 260 -7.58 -15.03 -32.63
CA VAL A 260 -6.82 -15.00 -31.38
C VAL A 260 -7.32 -16.11 -30.47
N ARG A 261 -6.37 -16.86 -29.89
CA ARG A 261 -6.63 -17.82 -28.82
C ARG A 261 -5.86 -17.38 -27.58
N ILE A 262 -6.56 -17.21 -26.47
CA ILE A 262 -6.00 -16.93 -25.14
C ILE A 262 -6.17 -18.18 -24.30
N THR A 263 -5.09 -18.71 -23.78
CA THR A 263 -5.12 -19.76 -22.76
C THR A 263 -4.67 -19.14 -21.45
N ALA A 264 -5.46 -19.30 -20.38
CA ALA A 264 -5.14 -18.80 -19.06
C ALA A 264 -5.37 -19.89 -18.03
N GLN A 265 -4.53 -19.90 -17.00
CA GLN A 265 -4.65 -20.76 -15.83
C GLN A 265 -4.40 -19.97 -14.55
N LEU A 266 -5.16 -20.30 -13.51
CA LEU A 266 -5.03 -19.74 -12.18
C LEU A 266 -4.41 -20.78 -11.25
N ILE A 267 -3.28 -20.46 -10.64
CA ILE A 267 -2.50 -21.34 -9.80
C ILE A 267 -2.40 -20.73 -8.40
N ARG A 268 -2.78 -21.51 -7.38
CA ARG A 268 -2.60 -21.12 -5.98
C ARG A 268 -1.17 -21.42 -5.54
N VAL A 269 -0.53 -20.44 -4.92
CA VAL A 269 0.83 -20.56 -4.42
C VAL A 269 0.86 -20.41 -2.88
N PRO A 270 1.75 -21.07 -2.15
CA PRO A 270 2.87 -21.92 -2.61
C PRO A 270 2.51 -23.38 -2.92
N ALA A 271 1.22 -23.76 -2.88
CA ALA A 271 0.78 -25.14 -3.01
C ALA A 271 0.93 -25.71 -4.45
N ASP A 272 1.21 -24.86 -5.44
CA ASP A 272 1.26 -25.19 -6.87
C ASP A 272 -0.03 -25.91 -7.35
N GLU A 273 -1.18 -25.47 -6.79
CA GLU A 273 -2.49 -26.07 -7.08
C GLU A 273 -3.15 -25.30 -8.22
N GLN A 274 -3.30 -25.99 -9.37
CA GLN A 274 -4.07 -25.43 -10.48
C GLN A 274 -5.56 -25.38 -10.10
N MET A 275 -6.06 -24.18 -9.86
CA MET A 275 -7.47 -23.95 -9.48
C MET A 275 -8.39 -23.94 -10.69
N TRP A 276 -7.89 -23.45 -11.82
CA TRP A 276 -8.65 -23.27 -13.03
C TRP A 276 -7.72 -23.14 -14.24
N ALA A 277 -8.18 -23.67 -15.39
CA ALA A 277 -7.54 -23.44 -16.69
C ALA A 277 -8.60 -23.47 -17.78
N GLN A 278 -8.52 -22.52 -18.72
CA GLN A 278 -9.44 -22.45 -19.85
C GLN A 278 -8.81 -21.76 -21.04
N SER A 279 -9.26 -22.15 -22.24
CA SER A 279 -8.91 -21.49 -23.51
C SER A 279 -10.11 -20.77 -24.08
N TYR A 280 -9.88 -19.57 -24.60
CA TYR A 280 -10.86 -18.71 -25.25
C TYR A 280 -10.37 -18.43 -26.67
N GLU A 281 -11.26 -18.55 -27.64
CA GLU A 281 -10.92 -18.34 -29.05
C GLU A 281 -11.98 -17.45 -29.70
N GLY A 282 -11.56 -16.53 -30.58
CA GLY A 282 -12.44 -15.64 -31.32
C GLY A 282 -11.69 -14.88 -32.42
N ASP A 283 -12.41 -14.02 -33.10
CA ASP A 283 -11.83 -13.14 -34.11
C ASP A 283 -10.99 -12.02 -33.43
N LEU A 284 -10.02 -11.49 -34.17
CA LEU A 284 -9.21 -10.35 -33.69
C LEU A 284 -10.06 -9.13 -33.31
N ARG A 285 -11.22 -8.95 -33.95
CA ARG A 285 -12.21 -7.90 -33.67
C ARG A 285 -12.83 -8.04 -32.27
N ASP A 286 -12.90 -9.28 -31.76
CA ASP A 286 -13.51 -9.61 -30.48
C ASP A 286 -12.50 -9.71 -29.33
N THR A 287 -11.26 -9.31 -29.56
CA THR A 287 -10.16 -9.49 -28.58
C THR A 287 -10.49 -8.89 -27.22
N LEU A 288 -11.04 -7.66 -27.17
CA LEU A 288 -11.46 -7.02 -25.92
C LEU A 288 -12.56 -7.79 -25.19
N ALA A 289 -13.52 -8.37 -25.94
CA ALA A 289 -14.55 -9.22 -25.36
C ALA A 289 -13.98 -10.53 -24.81
N LEU A 290 -12.96 -11.09 -25.48
CA LEU A 290 -12.25 -12.28 -24.98
C LEU A 290 -11.49 -11.98 -23.69
N GLN A 291 -10.78 -10.84 -23.61
CA GLN A 291 -10.09 -10.40 -22.41
C GLN A 291 -11.04 -10.22 -21.23
N SER A 292 -12.16 -9.54 -21.45
CA SER A 292 -13.20 -9.35 -20.42
C SER A 292 -13.75 -10.69 -19.92
N LYS A 293 -13.93 -11.69 -20.80
CA LYS A 293 -14.34 -13.04 -20.39
C LYS A 293 -13.28 -13.73 -19.53
N VAL A 294 -11.99 -13.59 -19.87
CA VAL A 294 -10.88 -14.13 -19.05
C VAL A 294 -10.85 -13.47 -17.68
N ALA A 295 -10.92 -12.13 -17.61
CA ALA A 295 -10.92 -11.38 -16.35
C ALA A 295 -12.12 -11.76 -15.46
N GLN A 296 -13.32 -11.89 -16.04
CA GLN A 296 -14.52 -12.36 -15.33
C GLN A 296 -14.34 -13.76 -14.77
N ALA A 297 -13.84 -14.71 -15.58
CA ALA A 297 -13.62 -16.07 -15.14
C ALA A 297 -12.60 -16.14 -13.98
N ILE A 298 -11.52 -15.38 -14.04
CA ILE A 298 -10.55 -15.28 -12.97
C ILE A 298 -11.23 -14.72 -11.69
N ALA A 299 -12.00 -13.62 -11.81
CA ALA A 299 -12.71 -13.01 -10.69
C ALA A 299 -13.72 -13.98 -10.02
N GLU A 300 -14.42 -14.78 -10.82
CA GLU A 300 -15.34 -15.81 -10.32
C GLU A 300 -14.59 -16.94 -9.58
N GLN A 301 -13.45 -17.39 -10.10
CA GLN A 301 -12.66 -18.46 -9.48
C GLN A 301 -12.04 -18.05 -8.15
N ILE A 302 -11.58 -16.81 -8.03
CA ILE A 302 -11.05 -16.28 -6.76
C ILE A 302 -12.15 -15.92 -5.76
N ARG A 303 -13.44 -16.07 -6.16
CA ARG A 303 -14.61 -15.68 -5.36
C ARG A 303 -14.57 -14.22 -4.90
N ALA A 304 -14.08 -13.34 -5.74
CA ALA A 304 -14.04 -11.92 -5.45
C ALA A 304 -15.46 -11.37 -5.29
N THR A 305 -15.66 -10.58 -4.23
CA THR A 305 -16.93 -9.86 -4.04
C THR A 305 -16.90 -8.62 -4.94
N LEU A 306 -17.65 -8.68 -6.04
CA LEU A 306 -17.75 -7.59 -7.00
C LEU A 306 -18.93 -6.69 -6.67
N SER A 307 -18.73 -5.38 -6.63
CA SER A 307 -19.81 -4.40 -6.61
C SER A 307 -20.59 -4.43 -7.94
N ARG A 308 -21.84 -3.92 -7.95
CA ARG A 308 -22.64 -3.82 -9.17
C ARG A 308 -21.93 -3.04 -10.28
N ARG A 309 -21.18 -1.99 -9.91
CA ARG A 309 -20.39 -1.18 -10.82
C ARG A 309 -19.24 -1.98 -11.43
N GLN A 310 -18.47 -2.71 -10.63
CA GLN A 310 -17.38 -3.58 -11.09
C GLN A 310 -17.88 -4.69 -12.02
N GLN A 311 -19.03 -5.33 -11.69
CA GLN A 311 -19.66 -6.29 -12.57
C GLN A 311 -20.08 -5.68 -13.91
N ALA A 312 -20.62 -4.45 -13.91
CA ALA A 312 -21.01 -3.75 -15.12
C ALA A 312 -19.77 -3.36 -15.96
N ALA A 313 -18.69 -2.89 -15.33
CA ALA A 313 -17.45 -2.54 -16.01
C ALA A 313 -16.82 -3.74 -16.72
N LEU A 314 -16.73 -4.90 -16.04
CA LEU A 314 -16.22 -6.14 -16.63
C LEU A 314 -17.11 -6.70 -17.74
N ARG A 315 -18.42 -6.34 -17.77
CA ARG A 315 -19.39 -6.83 -18.79
C ARG A 315 -19.61 -5.86 -19.94
N LYS A 316 -19.13 -4.62 -19.84
CA LYS A 316 -19.35 -3.60 -20.89
C LYS A 316 -18.62 -4.05 -22.15
N PRO A 317 -19.34 -4.38 -23.26
CA PRO A 317 -18.68 -4.74 -24.50
C PRO A 317 -18.00 -3.47 -25.05
N LYS A 318 -16.68 -3.52 -25.21
CA LYS A 318 -15.93 -2.46 -25.90
C LYS A 318 -15.71 -2.93 -27.33
N THR A 319 -16.25 -2.18 -28.30
CA THR A 319 -16.03 -2.44 -29.74
C THR A 319 -15.09 -1.36 -30.23
N VAL A 320 -13.88 -1.74 -30.59
CA VAL A 320 -12.84 -0.87 -31.12
C VAL A 320 -12.37 -1.43 -32.44
N SER A 321 -12.01 -0.58 -33.40
CA SER A 321 -11.35 -1.01 -34.62
C SER A 321 -10.11 -1.85 -34.33
N PRO A 322 -9.91 -3.03 -34.94
CA PRO A 322 -8.71 -3.84 -34.75
C PRO A 322 -7.40 -3.06 -34.97
N ASP A 323 -7.39 -2.17 -35.97
CA ASP A 323 -6.21 -1.37 -36.28
C ASP A 323 -5.95 -0.30 -35.20
N ALA A 324 -7.01 0.33 -34.65
CA ALA A 324 -6.91 1.25 -33.53
C ALA A 324 -6.43 0.53 -32.25
N TYR A 325 -6.96 -0.67 -31.99
CA TYR A 325 -6.54 -1.48 -30.85
C TYR A 325 -5.08 -1.92 -30.98
N GLU A 326 -4.64 -2.33 -32.17
CA GLU A 326 -3.25 -2.70 -32.41
C GLU A 326 -2.30 -1.51 -32.19
N ALA A 327 -2.67 -0.32 -32.69
CA ALA A 327 -1.91 0.90 -32.45
C ALA A 327 -1.84 1.25 -30.94
N TYR A 328 -2.96 1.13 -30.22
CA TYR A 328 -3.01 1.34 -28.78
C TYR A 328 -2.05 0.41 -28.02
N LEU A 329 -2.06 -0.90 -28.32
CA LEU A 329 -1.17 -1.87 -27.68
C LEU A 329 0.31 -1.56 -27.95
N LYS A 330 0.67 -1.11 -29.15
CA LYS A 330 2.03 -0.61 -29.46
C LYS A 330 2.35 0.63 -28.64
N GLY A 331 1.41 1.54 -28.49
CA GLY A 331 1.55 2.72 -27.63
C GLY A 331 1.87 2.31 -26.21
N ARG A 332 1.11 1.40 -25.60
CA ARG A 332 1.35 0.87 -24.26
C ARG A 332 2.71 0.19 -24.13
N TYR A 333 3.07 -0.66 -25.08
CA TYR A 333 4.38 -1.32 -25.12
C TYR A 333 5.53 -0.34 -25.08
N PHE A 334 5.48 0.74 -25.87
CA PHE A 334 6.54 1.76 -25.88
C PHE A 334 6.52 2.64 -24.64
N TRP A 335 5.36 2.98 -24.11
CA TRP A 335 5.22 3.71 -22.87
C TRP A 335 5.85 2.96 -21.67
N ASN A 336 5.68 1.66 -21.60
CA ASN A 336 6.25 0.80 -20.55
C ASN A 336 7.78 0.70 -20.59
N LYS A 337 8.43 1.10 -21.70
CA LYS A 337 9.89 1.15 -21.76
C LYS A 337 10.50 2.25 -20.90
N ARG A 338 9.72 3.22 -20.47
CA ARG A 338 10.14 4.33 -19.61
C ARG A 338 11.44 4.99 -20.09
N THR A 339 11.50 5.32 -21.37
CA THR A 339 12.62 6.06 -22.00
C THR A 339 12.09 7.19 -22.86
N GLY A 340 12.87 8.27 -23.04
CA GLY A 340 12.44 9.40 -23.87
C GLY A 340 12.05 8.97 -25.30
N ASP A 341 12.80 8.06 -25.93
CA ASP A 341 12.46 7.52 -27.25
C ASP A 341 11.22 6.61 -27.21
N GLY A 342 11.03 5.88 -26.10
CA GLY A 342 9.81 5.10 -25.87
C GLY A 342 8.59 6.00 -25.80
N LEU A 343 8.64 7.10 -25.05
CA LEU A 343 7.54 8.06 -24.91
C LEU A 343 7.18 8.74 -26.25
N LYS A 344 8.18 9.13 -27.06
CA LYS A 344 7.93 9.66 -28.42
C LYS A 344 7.15 8.67 -29.28
N LYS A 345 7.59 7.40 -29.30
CA LYS A 345 6.90 6.34 -30.03
C LYS A 345 5.51 6.05 -29.49
N ALA A 346 5.34 6.10 -28.16
CA ALA A 346 4.04 5.93 -27.53
C ALA A 346 3.05 7.00 -27.98
N ILE A 347 3.47 8.28 -27.98
CA ILE A 347 2.70 9.42 -28.49
C ILE A 347 2.27 9.18 -29.96
N ASP A 348 3.19 8.76 -30.82
CA ASP A 348 2.89 8.48 -32.24
C ASP A 348 1.85 7.37 -32.38
N TYR A 349 1.99 6.27 -31.64
CA TYR A 349 1.08 5.14 -31.75
C TYR A 349 -0.31 5.43 -31.16
N PHE A 350 -0.40 6.13 -30.02
CA PHE A 350 -1.69 6.55 -29.47
C PHE A 350 -2.38 7.55 -30.40
N SER A 351 -1.63 8.47 -31.03
CA SER A 351 -2.19 9.39 -32.02
C SER A 351 -2.77 8.65 -33.22
N ARG A 352 -2.07 7.63 -33.73
CA ARG A 352 -2.61 6.75 -34.80
C ARG A 352 -3.86 5.98 -34.38
N ALA A 353 -3.90 5.50 -33.13
CA ALA A 353 -5.09 4.85 -32.62
C ALA A 353 -6.29 5.79 -32.62
N ILE A 354 -6.09 7.05 -32.23
CA ILE A 354 -7.10 8.13 -32.21
C ILE A 354 -7.52 8.53 -33.64
N GLU A 355 -6.59 8.61 -34.57
CA GLU A 355 -6.88 8.90 -35.99
C GLU A 355 -7.76 7.78 -36.60
N THR A 356 -7.49 6.52 -36.21
CA THR A 356 -8.24 5.36 -36.71
C THR A 356 -9.62 5.23 -36.05
N ASP A 357 -9.70 5.53 -34.74
CA ASP A 357 -10.95 5.53 -33.98
C ASP A 357 -10.98 6.72 -32.99
N PRO A 358 -11.56 7.86 -33.40
CA PRO A 358 -11.66 9.05 -32.55
C PRO A 358 -12.53 8.90 -31.30
N THR A 359 -13.21 7.76 -31.13
CA THR A 359 -14.04 7.44 -29.96
C THR A 359 -13.34 6.52 -28.96
N TYR A 360 -12.08 6.14 -29.24
CA TYR A 360 -11.33 5.23 -28.41
C TYR A 360 -10.73 5.95 -27.18
N ALA A 361 -11.47 5.97 -26.07
CA ALA A 361 -11.15 6.74 -24.87
C ALA A 361 -9.80 6.34 -24.24
N GLU A 362 -9.46 5.04 -24.22
CA GLU A 362 -8.21 4.54 -23.66
C GLU A 362 -6.98 5.00 -24.45
N ALA A 363 -7.12 5.22 -25.76
CA ALA A 363 -6.03 5.78 -26.56
C ALA A 363 -5.73 7.23 -26.16
N TYR A 364 -6.76 8.04 -25.87
CA TYR A 364 -6.56 9.39 -25.32
C TYR A 364 -5.97 9.35 -23.92
N SER A 365 -6.35 8.38 -23.06
CA SER A 365 -5.75 8.18 -21.74
C SER A 365 -4.26 7.84 -21.86
N GLY A 366 -3.88 6.89 -22.71
CA GLY A 366 -2.48 6.54 -22.95
C GLY A 366 -1.66 7.69 -23.54
N LEU A 367 -2.29 8.52 -24.37
CA LEU A 367 -1.68 9.75 -24.90
C LEU A 367 -1.45 10.77 -23.77
N ALA A 368 -2.41 10.93 -22.85
CA ALA A 368 -2.28 11.80 -21.70
C ALA A 368 -1.14 11.34 -20.77
N ASP A 369 -1.06 10.05 -20.47
CA ASP A 369 0.02 9.44 -19.69
C ASP A 369 1.40 9.69 -20.33
N SER A 370 1.46 9.58 -21.67
CA SER A 370 2.70 9.78 -22.40
C SER A 370 3.16 11.24 -22.39
N TYR A 371 2.23 12.18 -22.53
CA TYR A 371 2.53 13.60 -22.40
C TYR A 371 2.91 13.99 -20.97
N ALA A 372 2.21 13.45 -19.95
CA ALA A 372 2.50 13.73 -18.55
C ALA A 372 3.95 13.38 -18.20
N LEU A 373 4.41 12.19 -18.58
CA LEU A 373 5.81 11.78 -18.36
C LEU A 373 6.81 12.53 -19.25
N SER A 374 6.40 12.95 -20.47
CA SER A 374 7.28 13.68 -21.40
C SER A 374 7.69 15.06 -20.89
N GLY A 375 6.92 15.64 -19.96
CA GLY A 375 7.22 16.90 -19.30
C GLY A 375 8.02 16.75 -18.01
N ASP A 376 8.23 15.54 -17.55
CA ASP A 376 9.02 15.26 -16.37
C ASP A 376 10.52 15.49 -16.66
N TRP A 377 11.23 16.04 -15.68
CA TRP A 377 12.67 16.34 -15.77
C TRP A 377 13.52 15.09 -16.10
N GLU A 378 13.06 13.91 -15.68
CA GLU A 378 13.76 12.64 -15.91
C GLU A 378 13.85 12.28 -17.39
N TYR A 379 12.80 12.58 -18.18
CA TYR A 379 12.73 12.19 -19.59
C TYR A 379 13.08 13.31 -20.56
N GLY A 380 12.76 14.57 -20.22
CA GLY A 380 13.13 15.75 -20.98
C GLY A 380 12.70 15.76 -22.46
N VAL A 381 11.56 15.10 -22.79
CA VAL A 381 11.09 14.92 -24.17
C VAL A 381 10.45 16.19 -24.73
N LEU A 382 9.66 16.87 -23.91
CA LEU A 382 8.94 18.10 -24.25
C LEU A 382 9.18 19.15 -23.16
N SER A 383 8.90 20.43 -23.49
CA SER A 383 8.83 21.45 -22.45
C SER A 383 7.70 21.10 -21.48
N PRO A 384 7.85 21.32 -20.15
CA PRO A 384 6.77 21.07 -19.19
C PRO A 384 5.46 21.76 -19.58
N GLU A 385 5.52 23.01 -20.06
CA GLU A 385 4.33 23.74 -20.51
C GLU A 385 3.58 23.03 -21.63
N ASP A 386 4.29 22.59 -22.67
CA ASP A 386 3.68 21.89 -23.80
C ASP A 386 3.17 20.52 -23.40
N ALA A 387 3.96 19.78 -22.62
CA ALA A 387 3.63 18.44 -22.15
C ALA A 387 2.35 18.44 -21.32
N PHE A 388 2.29 19.24 -20.26
CA PHE A 388 1.13 19.26 -19.35
C PHE A 388 -0.11 19.87 -19.98
N ARG A 389 0.04 20.85 -20.88
CA ARG A 389 -1.08 21.36 -21.67
C ARG A 389 -1.69 20.27 -22.55
N GLN A 390 -0.85 19.46 -23.22
CA GLN A 390 -1.28 18.38 -24.07
C GLN A 390 -1.84 17.20 -23.24
N ALA A 391 -1.20 16.84 -22.12
CA ALA A 391 -1.69 15.82 -21.18
C ALA A 391 -3.10 16.15 -20.69
N ARG A 392 -3.32 17.40 -20.24
CA ARG A 392 -4.63 17.87 -19.80
C ARG A 392 -5.69 17.80 -20.92
N ALA A 393 -5.35 18.23 -22.13
CA ALA A 393 -6.27 18.19 -23.27
C ALA A 393 -6.66 16.74 -23.61
N ALA A 394 -5.69 15.83 -23.67
CA ALA A 394 -5.92 14.41 -23.96
C ALA A 394 -6.73 13.74 -22.83
N ALA A 395 -6.37 13.95 -21.56
CA ALA A 395 -7.11 13.40 -20.43
C ALA A 395 -8.56 13.90 -20.39
N THR A 396 -8.79 15.21 -20.58
CA THR A 396 -10.15 15.78 -20.65
C THR A 396 -10.97 15.13 -21.76
N LYS A 397 -10.34 14.87 -22.92
CA LYS A 397 -11.02 14.20 -24.04
C LYS A 397 -11.32 12.74 -23.72
N ALA A 398 -10.39 12.02 -23.08
CA ALA A 398 -10.60 10.65 -22.62
C ALA A 398 -11.83 10.56 -21.69
N LEU A 399 -11.88 11.45 -20.68
CA LEU A 399 -12.97 11.49 -19.69
C LEU A 399 -14.31 11.95 -20.26
N ALA A 400 -14.31 12.77 -21.31
CA ALA A 400 -15.53 13.11 -22.03
C ALA A 400 -16.11 11.91 -22.81
N LEU A 401 -15.29 10.93 -23.17
CA LEU A 401 -15.70 9.70 -23.84
C LEU A 401 -16.04 8.57 -22.86
N ASP A 402 -15.23 8.41 -21.81
CA ASP A 402 -15.45 7.43 -20.72
C ASP A 402 -14.91 7.99 -19.38
N ASP A 403 -15.80 8.46 -18.52
CA ASP A 403 -15.48 9.04 -17.20
C ASP A 403 -15.08 7.98 -16.14
N SER A 404 -15.03 6.72 -16.54
CA SER A 404 -14.63 5.62 -15.67
C SER A 404 -13.14 5.24 -15.78
N LEU A 405 -12.35 5.97 -16.55
CA LEU A 405 -10.92 5.71 -16.75
C LEU A 405 -10.09 6.33 -15.61
N GLY A 406 -9.70 5.50 -14.64
CA GLY A 406 -8.86 5.93 -13.51
C GLY A 406 -7.51 6.48 -13.93
N GLU A 407 -6.92 5.94 -15.00
CA GLU A 407 -5.67 6.36 -15.59
C GLU A 407 -5.77 7.80 -16.13
N ALA A 408 -6.85 8.12 -16.84
CA ALA A 408 -7.09 9.47 -17.37
C ALA A 408 -7.29 10.51 -16.25
N HIS A 409 -7.99 10.15 -15.17
CA HIS A 409 -8.09 10.99 -13.97
C HIS A 409 -6.72 11.23 -13.33
N THR A 410 -5.85 10.20 -13.28
CA THR A 410 -4.49 10.31 -12.74
C THR A 410 -3.65 11.30 -13.54
N SER A 411 -3.65 11.20 -14.87
CA SER A 411 -2.90 12.11 -15.74
C SER A 411 -3.42 13.54 -15.70
N LEU A 412 -4.74 13.71 -15.54
CA LEU A 412 -5.35 15.03 -15.37
C LEU A 412 -4.95 15.67 -14.04
N ALA A 413 -4.97 14.89 -12.96
CA ALA A 413 -4.54 15.34 -11.64
C ALA A 413 -3.06 15.77 -11.64
N PHE A 414 -2.20 14.98 -12.27
CA PHE A 414 -0.77 15.28 -12.37
C PHE A 414 -0.50 16.59 -13.14
N ALA A 415 -1.26 16.84 -14.22
CA ALA A 415 -1.16 18.10 -14.95
C ALA A 415 -1.65 19.31 -14.13
N PHE A 416 -2.66 19.14 -13.25
CA PHE A 416 -3.09 20.18 -12.32
C PHE A 416 -2.03 20.48 -11.27
N ASP A 417 -1.38 19.45 -10.71
CA ASP A 417 -0.34 19.60 -9.68
C ASP A 417 0.91 20.29 -10.21
N LEU A 418 1.51 19.73 -11.26
CA LEU A 418 2.86 20.14 -11.67
C LEU A 418 2.91 21.46 -12.45
N TYR A 419 1.83 21.80 -13.16
CA TYR A 419 1.85 22.99 -14.02
C TYR A 419 0.84 24.06 -13.60
N ALA A 420 -0.39 23.68 -13.33
CA ALA A 420 -1.44 24.65 -13.00
C ALA A 420 -1.40 25.11 -11.54
N TRP A 421 -0.84 24.28 -10.64
CA TRP A 421 -0.88 24.43 -9.18
C TRP A 421 -2.31 24.56 -8.67
N ASP A 422 -3.25 23.84 -9.32
CA ASP A 422 -4.64 23.72 -8.88
C ASP A 422 -4.79 22.50 -7.98
N TRP A 423 -4.33 22.66 -6.74
CA TRP A 423 -4.26 21.60 -5.74
C TRP A 423 -5.62 20.94 -5.45
N ALA A 424 -6.70 21.73 -5.43
CA ALA A 424 -8.05 21.23 -5.14
C ALA A 424 -8.60 20.36 -6.29
N ALA A 425 -8.37 20.78 -7.54
CA ALA A 425 -8.73 19.99 -8.70
C ALA A 425 -7.89 18.71 -8.76
N ALA A 426 -6.57 18.79 -8.53
CA ALA A 426 -5.68 17.63 -8.50
C ALA A 426 -6.12 16.60 -7.46
N GLU A 427 -6.38 17.00 -6.21
CA GLU A 427 -6.83 16.08 -5.17
C GLU A 427 -8.15 15.39 -5.51
N THR A 428 -9.08 16.11 -6.13
CA THR A 428 -10.37 15.57 -6.57
C THR A 428 -10.17 14.47 -7.60
N GLU A 429 -9.33 14.71 -8.59
CA GLU A 429 -9.06 13.77 -9.68
C GLU A 429 -8.26 12.54 -9.19
N TYR A 430 -7.25 12.70 -8.31
CA TYR A 430 -6.54 11.57 -7.71
C TYR A 430 -7.46 10.66 -6.89
N LYS A 431 -8.32 11.24 -6.05
CA LYS A 431 -9.29 10.45 -5.27
C LYS A 431 -10.25 9.70 -6.19
N ARG A 432 -10.67 10.35 -7.28
CA ARG A 432 -11.52 9.71 -8.27
C ARG A 432 -10.82 8.57 -8.97
N ALA A 433 -9.56 8.74 -9.36
CA ALA A 433 -8.74 7.69 -9.97
C ALA A 433 -8.64 6.45 -9.06
N ILE A 434 -8.31 6.64 -7.78
CA ILE A 434 -8.19 5.57 -6.81
C ILE A 434 -9.54 4.87 -6.52
N GLU A 435 -10.64 5.62 -6.51
CA GLU A 435 -11.99 5.03 -6.40
C GLU A 435 -12.32 4.12 -7.59
N LEU A 436 -11.91 4.52 -8.79
CA LEU A 436 -12.18 3.81 -10.04
C LEU A 436 -11.28 2.58 -10.22
N ASN A 437 -9.99 2.74 -9.96
CA ASN A 437 -8.98 1.69 -10.06
C ASN A 437 -8.05 1.69 -8.83
N PRO A 438 -8.47 1.07 -7.71
CA PRO A 438 -7.67 1.01 -6.49
C PRO A 438 -6.40 0.15 -6.60
N GLY A 439 -6.24 -0.59 -7.70
CA GLY A 439 -5.04 -1.36 -8.04
C GLY A 439 -4.04 -0.60 -8.91
N TYR A 440 -4.31 0.65 -9.28
CA TYR A 440 -3.41 1.43 -10.13
C TYR A 440 -2.31 2.09 -9.31
N ALA A 441 -1.12 1.48 -9.28
CA ALA A 441 0.02 1.91 -8.48
C ALA A 441 0.43 3.37 -8.75
N THR A 442 0.38 3.81 -10.00
CA THR A 442 0.74 5.19 -10.41
C THR A 442 -0.19 6.23 -9.78
N ALA A 443 -1.49 5.93 -9.63
CA ALA A 443 -2.42 6.87 -8.98
C ALA A 443 -2.04 7.09 -7.51
N HIS A 444 -1.72 6.02 -6.77
CA HIS A 444 -1.24 6.12 -5.40
C HIS A 444 0.10 6.83 -5.30
N HIS A 445 1.02 6.54 -6.21
CA HIS A 445 2.35 7.13 -6.28
C HIS A 445 2.28 8.66 -6.48
N TRP A 446 1.56 9.12 -7.50
CA TRP A 446 1.46 10.55 -7.80
C TRP A 446 0.60 11.31 -6.78
N TYR A 447 -0.46 10.67 -6.27
CA TYR A 447 -1.25 11.26 -5.18
C TYR A 447 -0.43 11.44 -3.90
N ALA A 448 0.52 10.56 -3.64
CA ALA A 448 1.42 10.72 -2.51
C ALA A 448 2.26 12.00 -2.60
N TRP A 449 2.80 12.32 -3.77
CA TRP A 449 3.53 13.57 -4.01
C TRP A 449 2.65 14.80 -3.79
N HIS A 450 1.41 14.78 -4.29
CA HIS A 450 0.43 15.81 -3.97
C HIS A 450 0.26 16.00 -2.45
N LEU A 451 0.07 14.91 -1.72
CA LEU A 451 -0.10 14.95 -0.26
C LEU A 451 1.12 15.51 0.47
N LEU A 452 2.34 15.16 0.01
CA LEU A 452 3.58 15.71 0.55
C LEU A 452 3.67 17.23 0.32
N VAL A 453 3.36 17.70 -0.88
CA VAL A 453 3.33 19.15 -1.20
C VAL A 453 2.30 19.87 -0.32
N MET A 454 1.16 19.25 -0.04
CA MET A 454 0.14 19.78 0.89
C MET A 454 0.53 19.67 2.37
N GLY A 455 1.75 19.20 2.71
CA GLY A 455 2.23 19.03 4.09
C GLY A 455 1.62 17.84 4.83
N ARG A 456 0.93 16.95 4.13
CA ARG A 456 0.26 15.75 4.68
C ARG A 456 1.19 14.53 4.61
N ASN A 457 2.41 14.66 5.20
CA ASN A 457 3.50 13.70 5.04
C ASN A 457 3.11 12.26 5.40
N SER A 458 2.37 12.05 6.50
CA SER A 458 1.95 10.71 6.92
C SER A 458 1.02 10.03 5.92
N GLU A 459 0.13 10.81 5.27
CA GLU A 459 -0.77 10.30 4.25
C GLU A 459 -0.02 10.04 2.94
N GLY A 460 0.94 10.91 2.57
CA GLY A 460 1.81 10.70 1.42
C GLY A 460 2.63 9.42 1.53
N ILE A 461 3.29 9.21 2.67
CA ILE A 461 4.04 7.98 2.96
C ILE A 461 3.12 6.74 2.92
N PHE A 462 1.88 6.86 3.43
CA PHE A 462 0.91 5.77 3.37
C PHE A 462 0.57 5.38 1.92
N GLU A 463 0.31 6.37 1.06
CA GLU A 463 0.00 6.14 -0.35
C GLU A 463 1.21 5.59 -1.12
N LEU A 464 2.45 6.05 -0.83
CA LEU A 464 3.67 5.45 -1.40
C LEU A 464 3.87 4.00 -0.98
N ARG A 465 3.65 3.66 0.29
CA ARG A 465 3.69 2.26 0.72
C ARG A 465 2.61 1.41 0.04
N ARG A 466 1.47 2.01 -0.28
CA ARG A 466 0.42 1.35 -1.03
C ARG A 466 0.82 1.13 -2.47
N ALA A 467 1.44 2.13 -3.11
CA ALA A 467 2.01 2.00 -4.44
C ALA A 467 3.10 0.92 -4.49
N GLU A 468 4.03 0.89 -3.51
CA GLU A 468 5.07 -0.15 -3.38
C GLU A 468 4.46 -1.56 -3.22
N ASN A 469 3.38 -1.69 -2.46
CA ASN A 469 2.68 -2.97 -2.35
C ASN A 469 2.05 -3.44 -3.67
N LEU A 470 1.59 -2.52 -4.52
CA LEU A 470 1.01 -2.82 -5.84
C LEU A 470 2.09 -3.06 -6.89
N ASP A 471 3.23 -2.40 -6.75
CA ASP A 471 4.37 -2.48 -7.68
C ASP A 471 5.69 -2.67 -6.91
N PRO A 472 5.90 -3.86 -6.30
CA PRO A 472 6.97 -4.10 -5.32
C PRO A 472 8.39 -4.08 -5.89
N LEU A 473 8.54 -4.20 -7.21
CA LEU A 473 9.83 -4.18 -7.90
C LEU A 473 10.06 -2.86 -8.67
N SER A 474 9.22 -1.86 -8.47
CA SER A 474 9.42 -0.52 -9.04
C SER A 474 10.50 0.22 -8.28
N LEU A 475 11.64 0.44 -8.94
CA LEU A 475 12.77 1.16 -8.36
C LEU A 475 12.41 2.60 -8.01
N ILE A 476 11.64 3.28 -8.88
CA ILE A 476 11.26 4.67 -8.67
C ILE A 476 10.30 4.83 -7.49
N ILE A 477 9.26 4.00 -7.35
CA ILE A 477 8.35 4.05 -6.20
C ILE A 477 9.11 3.78 -4.89
N SER A 478 10.07 2.86 -4.92
CA SER A 478 10.90 2.52 -3.77
C SER A 478 11.83 3.67 -3.38
N ALA A 479 12.43 4.38 -4.37
CA ALA A 479 13.27 5.56 -4.14
C ALA A 479 12.44 6.75 -3.66
N ASP A 480 11.28 7.03 -4.27
CA ASP A 480 10.39 8.12 -3.86
C ASP A 480 9.83 7.91 -2.44
N LEU A 481 9.67 6.64 -2.01
CA LEU A 481 9.35 6.36 -0.61
C LEU A 481 10.52 6.77 0.31
N ALA A 482 11.78 6.59 -0.12
CA ALA A 482 12.94 7.04 0.66
C ALA A 482 13.01 8.58 0.73
N ASP A 483 12.73 9.29 -0.37
CA ASP A 483 12.65 10.76 -0.38
C ASP A 483 11.52 11.27 0.53
N ALA A 484 10.32 10.69 0.43
CA ALA A 484 9.20 11.04 1.31
C ALA A 484 9.51 10.84 2.80
N LEU A 485 10.26 9.79 3.14
CA LEU A 485 10.74 9.54 4.50
C LEU A 485 11.77 10.60 4.92
N CYS A 486 12.66 11.02 4.02
CA CYS A 486 13.61 12.10 4.26
C CYS A 486 12.88 13.43 4.50
N ILE A 487 11.91 13.79 3.64
CA ILE A 487 11.05 14.98 3.79
C ILE A 487 10.30 14.98 5.13
N ALA A 488 9.90 13.79 5.61
CA ALA A 488 9.25 13.63 6.91
C ALA A 488 10.23 13.58 8.10
N HIS A 489 11.52 13.84 7.89
CA HIS A 489 12.61 13.78 8.88
C HIS A 489 12.82 12.38 9.51
N LEU A 490 12.40 11.32 8.80
CA LEU A 490 12.56 9.91 9.18
C LEU A 490 13.83 9.33 8.56
N TYR A 491 14.97 9.98 8.80
CA TYR A 491 16.24 9.73 8.11
C TYR A 491 16.74 8.29 8.19
N ASP A 492 16.61 7.63 9.35
CA ASP A 492 17.00 6.21 9.47
C ASP A 492 16.14 5.26 8.63
N GLU A 493 14.85 5.59 8.46
CA GLU A 493 13.97 4.82 7.59
C GLU A 493 14.27 5.11 6.12
N SER A 494 14.56 6.36 5.77
CA SER A 494 14.99 6.76 4.43
C SER A 494 16.26 6.00 4.01
N VAL A 495 17.30 5.96 4.86
CA VAL A 495 18.53 5.18 4.60
C VAL A 495 18.23 3.69 4.39
N ARG A 496 17.36 3.09 5.20
CA ARG A 496 16.98 1.68 5.02
C ARG A 496 16.25 1.43 3.70
N GLN A 497 15.35 2.34 3.34
CA GLN A 497 14.57 2.22 2.10
C GLN A 497 15.46 2.40 0.86
N SER A 498 16.35 3.40 0.85
CA SER A 498 17.32 3.59 -0.26
C SER A 498 18.23 2.37 -0.43
N LYS A 499 18.74 1.80 0.67
CA LYS A 499 19.54 0.57 0.62
C LYS A 499 18.76 -0.62 0.08
N LYS A 500 17.47 -0.76 0.45
CA LYS A 500 16.58 -1.78 -0.12
C LYS A 500 16.43 -1.61 -1.64
N THR A 501 16.32 -0.38 -2.13
CA THR A 501 16.27 -0.09 -3.57
C THR A 501 17.57 -0.49 -4.25
N LEU A 502 18.73 -0.19 -3.64
CA LEU A 502 20.05 -0.60 -4.15
C LEU A 502 20.31 -2.10 -4.07
N GLU A 503 19.63 -2.83 -3.18
CA GLU A 503 19.64 -4.30 -3.22
C GLU A 503 18.92 -4.86 -4.46
N MET A 504 17.91 -4.16 -4.99
CA MET A 504 17.23 -4.54 -6.24
C MET A 504 18.06 -4.16 -7.47
N ASP A 505 18.64 -2.95 -7.50
CA ASP A 505 19.56 -2.50 -8.54
C ASP A 505 20.66 -1.60 -7.96
N PRO A 506 21.90 -2.11 -7.82
CA PRO A 506 23.04 -1.34 -7.32
C PRO A 506 23.49 -0.18 -8.21
N ASN A 507 22.96 -0.05 -9.42
CA ASN A 507 23.30 1.01 -10.37
C ASN A 507 22.14 2.00 -10.58
N PHE A 508 21.11 1.98 -9.75
CA PHE A 508 20.02 2.92 -9.85
C PHE A 508 20.41 4.27 -9.24
N ALA A 509 20.75 5.23 -10.09
CA ALA A 509 21.31 6.54 -9.73
C ALA A 509 20.43 7.33 -8.74
N VAL A 510 19.09 7.26 -8.90
CA VAL A 510 18.15 7.97 -8.01
C VAL A 510 18.23 7.44 -6.57
N ALA A 511 18.40 6.13 -6.37
CA ALA A 511 18.53 5.57 -5.01
C ALA A 511 19.85 6.00 -4.32
N HIS A 512 20.94 6.15 -5.04
CA HIS A 512 22.17 6.75 -4.53
C HIS A 512 21.96 8.21 -4.15
N TYR A 513 21.25 8.96 -4.98
CA TYR A 513 20.91 10.34 -4.72
C TYR A 513 20.06 10.50 -3.43
N GLU A 514 19.01 9.70 -3.25
CA GLU A 514 18.16 9.73 -2.05
C GLU A 514 18.94 9.28 -0.79
N LEU A 515 19.84 8.30 -0.95
CA LEU A 515 20.72 7.89 0.15
C LEU A 515 21.68 9.01 0.56
N GLY A 516 22.22 9.75 -0.43
CA GLY A 516 23.05 10.93 -0.22
C GLY A 516 22.33 12.02 0.57
N GLN A 517 21.08 12.33 0.23
CA GLN A 517 20.25 13.29 0.96
C GLN A 517 20.03 12.85 2.42
N ALA A 518 19.70 11.58 2.65
CA ALA A 518 19.49 11.07 3.99
C ALA A 518 20.78 11.09 4.84
N PHE A 519 21.95 10.80 4.26
CA PHE A 519 23.24 10.90 4.93
C PHE A 519 23.61 12.35 5.25
N GLU A 520 23.34 13.29 4.33
CA GLU A 520 23.56 14.72 4.55
C GLU A 520 22.77 15.19 5.78
N GLN A 521 21.49 14.87 5.87
CA GLN A 521 20.64 15.24 7.00
C GLN A 521 21.05 14.57 8.33
N LYS A 522 21.84 13.51 8.27
CA LYS A 522 22.47 12.88 9.43
C LYS A 522 23.87 13.43 9.72
N HIS A 523 24.30 14.47 9.02
CA HIS A 523 25.63 15.07 9.11
C HIS A 523 26.78 14.10 8.76
N MET A 524 26.48 13.07 7.96
CA MET A 524 27.45 12.10 7.44
C MET A 524 27.93 12.59 6.06
N HIS A 525 28.67 13.68 6.08
CA HIS A 525 28.98 14.44 4.86
C HIS A 525 29.88 13.68 3.87
N ASP A 526 30.83 12.88 4.35
CA ASP A 526 31.71 12.10 3.48
C ASP A 526 30.92 10.99 2.75
N GLU A 527 30.02 10.32 3.47
CA GLU A 527 29.14 9.31 2.87
C GLU A 527 28.15 9.95 1.87
N ALA A 528 27.60 11.12 2.21
CA ALA A 528 26.70 11.86 1.31
C ALA A 528 27.41 12.26 0.01
N ILE A 529 28.64 12.76 0.09
CA ILE A 529 29.46 13.13 -1.07
C ILE A 529 29.70 11.89 -1.96
N ALA A 530 30.07 10.74 -1.35
CA ALA A 530 30.34 9.52 -2.10
C ALA A 530 29.08 9.04 -2.85
N GLU A 531 27.91 9.10 -2.22
CA GLU A 531 26.66 8.67 -2.84
C GLU A 531 26.20 9.64 -3.96
N PHE A 532 26.34 10.95 -3.79
CA PHE A 532 26.06 11.91 -4.87
C PHE A 532 27.03 11.76 -6.05
N GLN A 533 28.33 11.56 -5.79
CA GLN A 533 29.30 11.27 -6.84
C GLN A 533 28.94 9.99 -7.60
N ARG A 534 28.50 8.94 -6.88
CA ARG A 534 28.06 7.70 -7.50
C ARG A 534 26.83 7.91 -8.38
N ALA A 535 25.84 8.70 -7.93
CA ALA A 535 24.68 9.05 -8.74
C ALA A 535 25.08 9.76 -10.04
N ILE A 536 26.02 10.72 -9.97
CA ILE A 536 26.56 11.44 -11.12
C ILE A 536 27.32 10.52 -12.08
N GLU A 537 28.15 9.59 -11.55
CA GLU A 537 28.85 8.60 -12.38
C GLU A 537 27.92 7.71 -13.17
N LEU A 538 26.77 7.33 -12.58
CA LEU A 538 25.82 6.40 -13.19
C LEU A 538 24.92 7.06 -14.24
N SER A 539 24.52 8.30 -14.04
CA SER A 539 23.54 8.99 -14.89
C SER A 539 24.09 10.20 -15.65
N GLY A 540 25.31 10.64 -15.35
CA GLY A 540 25.88 11.89 -15.80
C GLY A 540 25.49 13.08 -14.93
N HIS A 541 25.99 14.24 -15.29
CA HIS A 541 25.69 15.49 -14.59
C HIS A 541 24.22 15.90 -14.80
N SER A 542 23.57 16.27 -13.71
CA SER A 542 22.24 16.88 -13.72
C SER A 542 22.16 18.00 -12.69
N GLY A 543 21.37 19.02 -12.97
CA GLY A 543 21.22 20.16 -12.05
C GLY A 543 20.82 19.74 -10.63
N ALA A 544 20.01 18.69 -10.48
CA ALA A 544 19.60 18.17 -9.18
C ALA A 544 20.76 17.47 -8.44
N PHE A 545 21.51 16.60 -9.10
CA PHE A 545 22.60 15.86 -8.47
C PHE A 545 23.78 16.77 -8.13
N ASP A 546 24.17 17.62 -9.08
CA ASP A 546 25.26 18.57 -8.90
C ASP A 546 24.97 19.60 -7.80
N SER A 547 23.73 20.10 -7.71
CA SER A 547 23.35 21.07 -6.67
C SER A 547 23.34 20.46 -5.26
N ASN A 548 22.93 19.20 -5.10
CA ASN A 548 22.99 18.54 -3.80
C ASN A 548 24.43 18.21 -3.39
N LEU A 549 25.28 17.79 -4.33
CA LEU A 549 26.71 17.65 -4.06
C LEU A 549 27.34 18.99 -3.64
N ALA A 550 27.02 20.09 -4.35
CA ALA A 550 27.48 21.42 -4.02
C ALA A 550 26.95 21.90 -2.66
N TYR A 551 25.70 21.60 -2.34
CA TYR A 551 25.13 21.89 -1.03
C TYR A 551 25.93 21.22 0.09
N VAL A 552 26.24 19.92 -0.04
CA VAL A 552 27.03 19.20 0.96
C VAL A 552 28.44 19.76 1.06
N TYR A 553 29.09 20.14 -0.04
CA TYR A 553 30.37 20.84 0.00
C TYR A 553 30.28 22.15 0.77
N ALA A 554 29.22 22.93 0.56
CA ALA A 554 29.02 24.20 1.26
C ALA A 554 28.89 24.03 2.79
N VAL A 555 28.07 23.07 3.24
CA VAL A 555 27.83 22.82 4.67
C VAL A 555 28.97 22.06 5.36
N SER A 556 29.86 21.39 4.59
CA SER A 556 31.06 20.72 5.09
C SER A 556 32.33 21.58 4.96
N GLU A 557 32.20 22.92 4.92
CA GLU A 557 33.26 23.91 4.86
C GLU A 557 34.10 23.90 3.55
N ARG A 558 33.69 23.14 2.52
CA ARG A 558 34.33 23.06 1.20
C ARG A 558 33.73 24.09 0.22
N LYS A 559 33.63 25.35 0.67
CA LYS A 559 32.91 26.43 -0.06
C LYS A 559 33.43 26.67 -1.49
N GLY A 560 34.73 26.54 -1.70
CA GLY A 560 35.32 26.74 -3.03
C GLY A 560 34.83 25.75 -4.08
N GLU A 561 34.63 24.48 -3.70
CA GLU A 561 34.06 23.47 -4.58
C GLU A 561 32.57 23.75 -4.87
N ALA A 562 31.82 24.16 -3.83
CA ALA A 562 30.41 24.54 -4.00
C ALA A 562 30.25 25.74 -4.96
N GLU A 563 31.06 26.81 -4.80
CA GLU A 563 31.03 27.97 -5.67
C GLU A 563 31.41 27.66 -7.13
N ASN A 564 32.31 26.72 -7.37
CA ASN A 564 32.65 26.28 -8.74
C ASN A 564 31.45 25.58 -9.39
N ILE A 565 30.79 24.67 -8.70
CA ILE A 565 29.58 24.00 -9.24
C ILE A 565 28.47 25.04 -9.50
N VAL A 566 28.27 26.03 -8.62
CA VAL A 566 27.30 27.12 -8.89
C VAL A 566 27.61 27.84 -10.17
N LYS A 567 28.88 28.18 -10.42
CA LYS A 567 29.30 28.85 -11.69
C LYS A 567 28.99 27.98 -12.90
N ASP A 568 29.25 26.69 -12.80
CA ASP A 568 28.96 25.73 -13.87
C ASP A 568 27.44 25.61 -14.13
N LEU A 569 26.63 25.50 -13.07
CA LEU A 569 25.17 25.47 -13.17
C LEU A 569 24.60 26.77 -13.78
N GLN A 570 25.17 27.94 -13.43
CA GLN A 570 24.77 29.23 -13.98
C GLN A 570 25.20 29.44 -15.46
N ALA A 571 26.30 28.81 -15.89
CA ALA A 571 26.81 28.90 -17.23
C ALA A 571 26.05 28.01 -18.24
N GLN A 572 25.36 27.00 -17.77
CA GLN A 572 24.59 26.07 -18.62
C GLN A 572 23.18 26.63 -18.88
N PRO A 573 22.75 26.72 -20.14
CA PRO A 573 21.38 27.06 -20.45
C PRO A 573 20.49 25.86 -20.17
N ASP A 574 20.18 25.61 -18.89
CA ASP A 574 19.27 24.53 -18.50
C ASP A 574 17.83 24.94 -18.84
N LYS A 575 17.15 24.08 -19.61
CA LYS A 575 15.74 24.27 -19.96
C LYS A 575 14.79 23.73 -18.88
N ASN A 576 15.35 23.14 -17.81
CA ASN A 576 14.56 22.62 -16.72
C ASN A 576 14.05 23.77 -15.84
N PRO A 577 12.74 23.95 -15.66
CA PRO A 577 12.19 25.00 -14.79
C PRO A 577 12.70 24.95 -13.34
N SER A 578 13.17 23.79 -12.86
CA SER A 578 13.73 23.63 -11.52
C SER A 578 15.22 24.01 -11.41
N ALA A 579 15.90 24.35 -12.51
CA ALA A 579 17.33 24.69 -12.48
C ALA A 579 17.64 25.85 -11.51
N ASP A 580 16.82 26.90 -11.54
CA ASP A 580 16.99 28.04 -10.65
C ASP A 580 16.78 27.66 -9.17
N ALA A 581 15.87 26.73 -8.87
CA ALA A 581 15.67 26.22 -7.50
C ALA A 581 16.84 25.34 -7.03
N ASN A 582 17.48 24.60 -7.94
CA ASN A 582 18.70 23.85 -7.66
C ASN A 582 19.87 24.78 -7.33
N ILE A 583 20.02 25.90 -8.04
CA ILE A 583 21.02 26.95 -7.72
C ILE A 583 20.71 27.57 -6.34
N ALA A 584 19.44 27.87 -6.06
CA ALA A 584 19.02 28.40 -4.76
C ALA A 584 19.41 27.48 -3.61
N LEU A 585 19.30 26.16 -3.77
CA LEU A 585 19.70 25.17 -2.77
C LEU A 585 21.17 25.34 -2.36
N VAL A 586 22.07 25.53 -3.34
CA VAL A 586 23.50 25.71 -3.04
C VAL A 586 23.74 27.00 -2.25
N TYR A 587 23.05 28.10 -2.59
CA TYR A 587 23.14 29.34 -1.81
C TYR A 587 22.62 29.20 -0.37
N VAL A 588 21.61 28.33 -0.13
CA VAL A 588 21.20 27.98 1.23
C VAL A 588 22.36 27.33 1.99
N GLY A 589 23.06 26.37 1.39
CA GLY A 589 24.23 25.73 1.98
C GLY A 589 25.38 26.70 2.27
N LEU A 590 25.60 27.68 1.38
CA LEU A 590 26.60 28.73 1.54
C LEU A 590 26.21 29.78 2.62
N GLY A 591 24.94 29.74 3.10
CA GLY A 591 24.40 30.71 4.06
C GLY A 591 24.00 32.05 3.44
N ASP A 592 23.98 32.18 2.13
CA ASP A 592 23.53 33.38 1.40
C ASP A 592 22.03 33.28 1.09
N HIS A 593 21.22 33.55 2.09
CA HIS A 593 19.75 33.48 1.99
C HIS A 593 19.19 34.53 1.01
N ASP A 594 19.90 35.66 0.80
CA ASP A 594 19.45 36.68 -0.14
C ASP A 594 19.55 36.17 -1.58
N GLN A 595 20.68 35.57 -1.95
CA GLN A 595 20.83 34.94 -3.24
C GLN A 595 19.87 33.76 -3.41
N ALA A 596 19.71 32.91 -2.40
CA ALA A 596 18.75 31.81 -2.44
C ALA A 596 17.34 32.29 -2.78
N MET A 597 16.86 33.39 -2.16
CA MET A 597 15.54 33.95 -2.42
C MET A 597 15.42 34.59 -3.81
N ILE A 598 16.49 35.19 -4.34
CA ILE A 598 16.51 35.71 -5.70
C ILE A 598 16.31 34.57 -6.71
N TRP A 599 17.03 33.46 -6.54
CA TRP A 599 16.92 32.31 -7.43
C TRP A 599 15.59 31.57 -7.28
N LEU A 600 15.03 31.45 -6.07
CA LEU A 600 13.70 30.89 -5.86
C LEU A 600 12.59 31.71 -6.53
N ASN A 601 12.71 33.04 -6.57
CA ASN A 601 11.75 33.86 -7.31
C ASN A 601 11.84 33.65 -8.81
N LYS A 602 13.04 33.49 -9.37
CA LYS A 602 13.20 33.11 -10.80
C LYS A 602 12.58 31.74 -11.08
N ALA A 603 12.83 30.75 -10.20
CA ALA A 603 12.23 29.42 -10.30
C ALA A 603 10.69 29.49 -10.30
N TYR A 604 10.10 30.33 -9.45
CA TYR A 604 8.66 30.55 -9.41
C TYR A 604 8.11 31.06 -10.75
N GLU A 605 8.80 32.03 -11.36
CA GLU A 605 8.42 32.58 -12.67
C GLU A 605 8.58 31.55 -13.80
N ALA A 606 9.57 30.65 -13.68
CA ALA A 606 9.79 29.55 -14.59
C ALA A 606 8.82 28.36 -14.41
N ARG A 607 7.90 28.44 -13.43
CA ARG A 607 6.94 27.34 -13.12
C ARG A 607 7.63 26.04 -12.71
N PHE A 608 8.58 26.13 -11.77
CA PHE A 608 9.29 24.97 -11.22
C PHE A 608 8.37 23.98 -10.49
N ASN A 609 8.85 22.76 -10.25
CA ASN A 609 8.15 21.79 -9.41
C ASN A 609 8.30 22.15 -7.92
N PRO A 610 7.21 22.53 -7.22
CA PRO A 610 7.28 22.97 -5.82
C PRO A 610 7.74 21.89 -4.83
N SER A 611 7.70 20.60 -5.20
CA SER A 611 8.15 19.51 -4.32
C SER A 611 9.61 19.66 -3.89
N ILE A 612 10.44 20.32 -4.68
CA ILE A 612 11.85 20.59 -4.34
C ILE A 612 12.00 21.38 -3.02
N LEU A 613 11.02 22.26 -2.69
CA LEU A 613 11.03 23.06 -1.46
C LEU A 613 10.69 22.24 -0.21
N LEU A 614 10.24 21.00 -0.38
CA LEU A 614 9.91 20.10 0.75
C LEU A 614 11.17 19.55 1.42
N ARG A 615 12.28 19.51 0.70
CA ARG A 615 13.53 18.94 1.19
C ARG A 615 14.03 19.65 2.43
N PRO A 616 14.51 18.90 3.45
CA PRO A 616 15.01 19.46 4.69
C PRO A 616 16.18 20.45 4.50
N ALA A 617 16.94 20.34 3.42
CA ALA A 617 17.99 21.27 3.04
C ALA A 617 17.50 22.74 2.87
N PHE A 618 16.19 22.96 2.63
CA PHE A 618 15.56 24.28 2.64
C PHE A 618 15.05 24.75 4.02
N ASP A 619 15.16 23.93 5.06
CA ASP A 619 14.68 24.28 6.41
C ASP A 619 15.27 25.58 6.96
N PRO A 620 16.53 25.95 6.68
CA PRO A 620 17.07 27.25 7.10
C PRO A 620 16.27 28.46 6.61
N LEU A 621 15.58 28.35 5.46
CA LEU A 621 14.73 29.43 4.92
C LEU A 621 13.33 29.49 5.51
N ARG A 622 12.88 28.47 6.28
CA ARG A 622 11.48 28.41 6.76
C ARG A 622 11.09 29.57 7.67
N SER A 623 12.06 30.20 8.35
CA SER A 623 11.85 31.40 9.18
C SER A 623 11.91 32.71 8.40
N ASP A 624 12.30 32.70 7.13
CA ASP A 624 12.37 33.89 6.28
C ASP A 624 10.97 34.27 5.79
N ALA A 625 10.54 35.50 6.03
CA ALA A 625 9.23 35.98 5.62
C ALA A 625 9.01 35.90 4.08
N ARG A 626 10.08 36.08 3.29
CA ARG A 626 10.06 35.99 1.84
C ARG A 626 9.77 34.56 1.37
N PHE A 627 10.30 33.56 2.08
CA PHE A 627 10.02 32.16 1.82
C PHE A 627 8.57 31.82 2.14
N GLY A 628 8.03 32.35 3.25
CA GLY A 628 6.62 32.24 3.57
C GLY A 628 5.70 32.91 2.54
N ASP A 629 6.14 34.03 1.92
CA ASP A 629 5.43 34.66 0.82
C ASP A 629 5.41 33.80 -0.44
N LEU A 630 6.54 33.18 -0.78
CA LEU A 630 6.63 32.24 -1.89
C LEU A 630 5.63 31.07 -1.72
N TRP A 631 5.54 30.48 -0.52
CA TRP A 631 4.56 29.43 -0.22
C TRP A 631 3.11 29.89 -0.44
N ARG A 632 2.77 31.11 -0.01
CA ARG A 632 1.42 31.67 -0.23
C ARG A 632 1.12 31.88 -1.71
N ARG A 633 2.10 32.36 -2.48
CA ARG A 633 1.99 32.55 -3.95
C ARG A 633 1.81 31.22 -4.68
N LEU A 634 2.38 30.12 -4.18
CA LEU A 634 2.16 28.76 -4.67
C LEU A 634 0.77 28.20 -4.27
N GLY A 635 -0.02 28.95 -3.48
CA GLY A 635 -1.32 28.48 -2.97
C GLY A 635 -1.19 27.44 -1.85
N LEU A 636 0.00 27.30 -1.25
CA LEU A 636 0.28 26.35 -0.18
C LEU A 636 0.17 27.03 1.18
N GLN A 637 -0.41 26.32 2.16
CA GLN A 637 -0.49 26.77 3.56
C GLN A 637 0.36 25.85 4.42
N ARG A 638 1.17 26.43 5.28
CA ARG A 638 1.91 25.71 6.32
C ARG A 638 1.52 26.19 7.69
#